data_f2a846bc2fb8b5f81ee171a598cdbe6c
#
_entry.id   f2a846bc2fb8b5f81ee171a598cdbe6c
#
_cell.length_a   1.000
_cell.length_b   1.000
_cell.length_c   1.000
_cell.angle_alpha   90.00
_cell.angle_beta   90.00
_cell.angle_gamma   90.00
#
_symmetry.space_group_name_H-M   'P 1'
#
loop_
_entity.id
_entity.type
_entity.pdbx_description
1 polymer ?
#
loop_
_entity_poly.entity_id
_entity_poly.type
_entity_poly.pdbx_seq_one_letter_code
_entity_poly.pdbx_strand_id
1 'polypeptide(L)'
;PLTLAAKFESRGPVAQAKTVEIELDPGGKAARLSGSGRLDLRDGRLGLTLRSRRLDLDGLLLAGGAGGRLGQGLSSGALTPPMLLDLDLAAESVALGLDDWSGVTLRGTFDRSGGLVLRRFEGTAPGAANVAATGEAELSGSPRFTGHIDIAARNSEGLGRYLGRLGAEESVAAILDGRAVELGTDLSAAGGDLSLRNLRLALGEARVTGNARYVRAAANGRGRFDAQLSANGIDIAELPPLGDLMSGLHRHDLGLTLRARDVRYGPPGAHSGNGTIAVSLQSDGASLVVDTLDIADLAGASAQLAGRIAPDGSGRIEGRVTAGKAAPLLALLERGFLPEARLVPQSFRQSGLALDVSLERESGEADALRAHAKGRAGEGDVDIALLTRSGRIDRLEATLTTQRTARWFGRDDIAALRQPGRLRLTGAREAAESRQETALLALEVEGDLAGLVLSTARPIRFDALDRPPTGGAVRLQAPDLAPFLILAGAAAPATAPLPASLTLELSRRSAALHADVAGQMAGSDLTAALDRAPDGALSGSVSLARLSLPALAAATVFPTETGGRFAAVPAQPQVKLDLRIAQLDLGRGLLADRANLTLVREGDALSLRDLSAGLAGGRLSGSATLARPGGAAAVSGEGRIDDAELGGLTGAGSIGGRLSAVLRFGATGASLAALANDLSGNGEIRLTGLVLPGADAGALDRALGKALAEDDPLREGRLQALVSDELSAGPLRATGPVSAPFTLSAGTLRTAPFAIDLGQARWNGTLQVDPRQRSLDARGVLTAAAGPKGWSGAAPAIQLGFAGPLTAPERRLDTAPLTTGLAALVLQRELEKIELFDADQSERQRRRARIEMDRARAAAEEAARQARIKAQQAAEEVARQSRQREAEEAARRARIEAEPAPMPDAQPLDISPPSGRP
;
A
#
# COMPACT_ATOMS: atom_id res chain seq x y z
N PRO A 1 0.82 50.98 -61.19
CA PRO A 1 0.30 52.30 -61.41
C PRO A 1 -0.49 52.82 -60.17
N LEU A 2 -0.34 54.15 -59.90
CA LEU A 2 -1.10 54.83 -58.85
C LEU A 2 -2.12 55.75 -59.56
N THR A 3 -3.38 55.58 -59.25
CA THR A 3 -4.44 56.43 -59.76
C THR A 3 -5.03 57.22 -58.60
N LEU A 4 -5.10 58.55 -58.72
CA LEU A 4 -5.73 59.42 -57.73
C LEU A 4 -6.83 60.22 -58.44
N ALA A 5 -8.03 60.06 -57.94
CA ALA A 5 -9.18 60.86 -58.39
C ALA A 5 -9.83 61.62 -57.21
N ALA A 6 -10.00 62.94 -57.36
CA ALA A 6 -10.64 63.71 -56.31
C ALA A 6 -11.51 64.88 -56.89
N LYS A 7 -12.63 65.14 -56.26
CA LYS A 7 -13.53 66.26 -56.56
C LYS A 7 -13.41 67.29 -55.47
N PHE A 8 -12.87 68.44 -55.79
CA PHE A 8 -12.61 69.50 -54.85
C PHE A 8 -13.63 70.59 -54.88
N GLU A 9 -13.98 71.16 -53.74
CA GLU A 9 -14.65 72.49 -53.64
C GLU A 9 -13.73 73.34 -52.74
N SER A 10 -13.41 74.54 -53.22
CA SER A 10 -12.58 75.48 -52.47
C SER A 10 -13.33 76.68 -51.99
N ARG A 11 -13.15 77.09 -50.75
CA ARG A 11 -13.60 78.32 -50.16
C ARG A 11 -12.44 79.05 -49.49
N GLY A 12 -11.84 79.98 -50.27
CA GLY A 12 -10.64 80.70 -49.83
C GLY A 12 -9.42 79.76 -49.65
N PRO A 13 -8.72 79.81 -48.52
CA PRO A 13 -7.54 78.97 -48.30
C PRO A 13 -7.80 77.53 -47.94
N VAL A 14 -9.10 77.18 -47.83
CA VAL A 14 -9.50 75.78 -47.48
C VAL A 14 -10.15 75.12 -48.69
N ALA A 15 -9.59 73.97 -49.10
CA ALA A 15 -10.15 73.13 -50.14
C ALA A 15 -10.68 71.81 -49.48
N GLN A 16 -11.91 71.49 -49.85
CA GLN A 16 -12.52 70.24 -49.40
C GLN A 16 -12.75 69.32 -50.61
N ALA A 17 -12.20 68.08 -50.45
CA ALA A 17 -12.47 66.99 -51.38
C ALA A 17 -13.60 66.12 -50.80
N LYS A 18 -14.79 66.22 -51.43
CA LYS A 18 -15.96 65.40 -50.99
C LYS A 18 -15.78 63.95 -51.30
N THR A 19 -15.07 63.67 -52.39
CA THR A 19 -14.69 62.30 -52.77
C THR A 19 -13.23 62.26 -53.14
N VAL A 20 -12.48 61.33 -52.53
CA VAL A 20 -11.10 60.99 -52.84
C VAL A 20 -11.09 59.51 -53.13
N GLU A 21 -10.57 59.11 -54.27
CA GLU A 21 -10.37 57.70 -54.64
C GLU A 21 -8.90 57.54 -54.97
N ILE A 22 -8.24 56.61 -54.29
CA ILE A 22 -6.84 56.26 -54.50
C ILE A 22 -6.81 54.76 -54.84
N GLU A 23 -6.29 54.44 -55.98
CA GLU A 23 -6.10 53.07 -56.45
C GLU A 23 -4.64 52.77 -56.66
N LEU A 24 -4.18 51.73 -55.93
CA LEU A 24 -2.81 51.19 -56.00
C LEU A 24 -2.91 49.81 -56.61
N ASP A 25 -2.23 49.54 -57.71
CA ASP A 25 -2.24 48.22 -58.37
C ASP A 25 -0.81 47.67 -58.49
N PRO A 26 -0.21 47.17 -57.43
CA PRO A 26 1.05 46.46 -57.47
C PRO A 26 0.82 45.01 -57.86
N GLY A 27 1.23 44.61 -59.07
CA GLY A 27 1.19 43.21 -59.51
C GLY A 27 -0.20 42.62 -59.74
N GLY A 28 -1.19 43.46 -60.16
CA GLY A 28 -2.53 43.01 -60.52
C GLY A 28 -3.51 42.85 -59.36
N LYS A 29 -3.15 43.24 -58.14
CA LYS A 29 -4.06 43.30 -56.99
C LYS A 29 -4.27 44.78 -56.60
N ALA A 30 -5.42 45.34 -56.97
CA ALA A 30 -5.76 46.74 -56.62
C ALA A 30 -6.06 46.95 -55.15
N ALA A 31 -5.32 47.82 -54.48
CA ALA A 31 -5.75 48.39 -53.20
C ALA A 31 -6.53 49.65 -53.48
N ARG A 32 -7.81 49.66 -53.21
CA ARG A 32 -8.70 50.83 -53.41
C ARG A 32 -9.07 51.47 -52.09
N LEU A 33 -8.75 52.77 -51.99
CA LEU A 33 -9.07 53.62 -50.87
C LEU A 33 -10.06 54.66 -51.34
N SER A 34 -11.13 54.84 -50.61
CA SER A 34 -12.15 55.87 -50.91
C SER A 34 -12.48 56.71 -49.68
N GLY A 35 -12.76 58.00 -49.87
CA GLY A 35 -13.05 58.82 -48.72
C GLY A 35 -13.22 60.28 -49.01
N SER A 36 -12.77 61.12 -48.09
CA SER A 36 -12.85 62.58 -48.20
C SER A 36 -11.53 63.21 -47.75
N GLY A 37 -11.31 64.44 -48.16
CA GLY A 37 -10.10 65.22 -47.85
C GLY A 37 -10.40 66.68 -47.54
N ARG A 38 -9.54 67.28 -46.71
CA ARG A 38 -9.56 68.72 -46.41
C ARG A 38 -8.10 69.20 -46.46
N LEU A 39 -7.88 70.16 -47.32
CA LEU A 39 -6.60 70.87 -47.44
C LEU A 39 -6.77 72.27 -46.90
N ASP A 40 -5.96 72.64 -45.90
CA ASP A 40 -5.86 73.97 -45.36
C ASP A 40 -4.45 74.53 -45.72
N LEU A 41 -4.47 75.46 -46.63
CA LEU A 41 -3.23 76.09 -47.13
C LEU A 41 -2.67 77.11 -46.17
N ARG A 42 -3.43 77.65 -45.21
CA ARG A 42 -2.87 78.55 -44.20
C ARG A 42 -1.99 77.78 -43.20
N ASP A 43 -2.45 76.63 -42.73
CA ASP A 43 -1.74 75.85 -41.74
C ASP A 43 -0.80 74.81 -42.40
N GLY A 44 -0.90 74.69 -43.76
CA GLY A 44 -0.12 73.67 -44.48
C GLY A 44 -0.49 72.25 -44.05
N ARG A 45 -1.84 71.98 -43.86
CA ARG A 45 -2.34 70.77 -43.33
C ARG A 45 -3.32 70.07 -44.30
N LEU A 46 -3.10 68.78 -44.55
CA LEU A 46 -3.98 67.92 -45.33
C LEU A 46 -4.59 66.87 -44.40
N GLY A 47 -5.90 66.92 -44.24
CA GLY A 47 -6.64 65.88 -43.54
C GLY A 47 -7.25 64.92 -44.57
N LEU A 48 -7.04 63.63 -44.40
CA LEU A 48 -7.61 62.55 -45.22
C LEU A 48 -8.39 61.59 -44.34
N THR A 49 -9.64 61.31 -44.69
CA THR A 49 -10.46 60.26 -44.10
C THR A 49 -10.71 59.24 -45.20
N LEU A 50 -10.04 58.05 -45.08
CA LEU A 50 -10.01 57.00 -46.10
C LEU A 50 -10.58 55.70 -45.58
N ARG A 51 -11.27 55.00 -46.45
CA ARG A 51 -11.82 53.67 -46.18
C ARG A 51 -11.41 52.71 -47.27
N SER A 52 -11.10 51.46 -46.90
CA SER A 52 -10.77 50.35 -47.81
C SER A 52 -11.50 49.11 -47.39
N ARG A 53 -11.95 48.31 -48.32
CA ARG A 53 -12.41 46.95 -48.03
C ARG A 53 -11.27 46.03 -47.80
N ARG A 54 -10.24 46.12 -48.64
CA ARG A 54 -9.02 45.31 -48.52
C ARG A 54 -7.79 46.12 -48.86
N LEU A 55 -6.77 46.05 -48.01
CA LEU A 55 -5.49 46.68 -48.23
C LEU A 55 -4.40 45.59 -48.16
N ASP A 56 -3.73 45.32 -49.27
CA ASP A 56 -2.67 44.34 -49.38
C ASP A 56 -1.30 45.02 -49.08
N LEU A 57 -0.91 45.08 -47.79
CA LEU A 57 0.39 45.64 -47.39
C LEU A 57 1.54 44.75 -47.80
N ASP A 58 1.37 43.43 -47.84
CA ASP A 58 2.44 42.50 -48.27
C ASP A 58 2.74 42.75 -49.77
N GLY A 59 1.71 42.84 -50.57
CA GLY A 59 1.82 43.21 -51.99
C GLY A 59 2.39 44.60 -52.21
N LEU A 60 2.07 45.58 -51.38
CA LEU A 60 2.60 46.97 -51.45
C LEU A 60 4.05 47.07 -51.02
N LEU A 61 4.49 46.32 -49.99
CA LEU A 61 5.86 46.41 -49.42
C LEU A 61 6.86 45.48 -50.11
N LEU A 62 6.41 44.29 -50.62
CA LEU A 62 7.27 43.25 -51.17
C LEU A 62 7.33 43.24 -52.72
N ALA A 63 6.38 43.85 -53.40
CA ALA A 63 6.35 43.85 -54.88
C ALA A 63 7.33 44.87 -55.51
N GLY A 64 7.97 44.46 -56.62
CA GLY A 64 8.70 45.39 -57.46
C GLY A 64 7.73 46.38 -58.14
N GLY A 65 7.99 47.62 -58.13
CA GLY A 65 7.19 48.68 -58.74
C GLY A 65 6.89 49.84 -57.78
N ALA A 66 5.69 50.44 -57.85
CA ALA A 66 5.35 51.58 -56.99
C ALA A 66 5.33 51.22 -55.49
N GLY A 67 4.88 49.99 -55.15
CA GLY A 67 4.92 49.51 -53.77
C GLY A 67 6.33 49.22 -53.21
N GLY A 68 7.22 48.64 -54.01
CA GLY A 68 8.61 48.50 -53.66
C GLY A 68 9.31 49.83 -53.48
N ARG A 69 8.90 50.84 -54.25
CA ARG A 69 9.40 52.26 -54.08
C ARG A 69 8.85 52.88 -52.77
N LEU A 70 7.63 52.54 -52.38
CA LEU A 70 7.07 52.99 -51.11
C LEU A 70 7.84 52.34 -49.94
N GLY A 71 8.11 51.01 -49.97
CA GLY A 71 8.92 50.32 -48.99
C GLY A 71 10.38 50.83 -48.94
N GLN A 72 11.00 51.04 -50.11
CA GLN A 72 12.33 51.66 -50.20
C GLN A 72 12.29 53.11 -49.73
N GLY A 73 11.23 53.86 -50.07
CA GLY A 73 11.05 55.25 -49.64
C GLY A 73 10.91 55.36 -48.11
N LEU A 74 10.15 54.42 -47.50
CA LEU A 74 10.07 54.33 -46.03
C LEU A 74 11.39 53.96 -45.39
N SER A 75 12.11 52.98 -45.96
CA SER A 75 13.42 52.54 -45.43
C SER A 75 14.54 53.53 -45.68
N SER A 76 14.45 54.34 -46.76
CA SER A 76 15.44 55.41 -47.12
C SER A 76 15.13 56.75 -46.52
N GLY A 77 14.02 56.89 -45.83
CA GLY A 77 13.56 58.18 -45.30
C GLY A 77 13.16 59.23 -46.38
N ALA A 78 12.89 58.77 -47.62
CA ALA A 78 12.53 59.62 -48.72
C ALA A 78 11.03 59.96 -48.80
N LEU A 79 10.20 59.35 -47.95
CA LEU A 79 8.77 59.59 -47.89
C LEU A 79 8.43 60.56 -46.76
N THR A 80 8.71 61.83 -47.02
CA THR A 80 8.28 62.92 -46.15
C THR A 80 7.11 63.65 -46.82
N PRO A 81 5.96 63.80 -46.12
CA PRO A 81 4.86 64.53 -46.70
C PRO A 81 5.20 65.99 -46.85
N PRO A 82 4.83 66.63 -47.96
CA PRO A 82 5.16 68.03 -48.21
C PRO A 82 4.48 68.98 -47.20
N MET A 83 3.50 68.49 -46.42
CA MET A 83 2.76 69.27 -45.43
C MET A 83 2.31 68.33 -44.29
N LEU A 84 1.80 68.85 -43.21
CA LEU A 84 1.20 68.08 -42.16
C LEU A 84 0.05 67.27 -42.69
N LEU A 85 0.13 65.90 -42.54
CA LEU A 85 -0.92 64.98 -42.98
C LEU A 85 -1.64 64.38 -41.81
N ASP A 86 -2.90 64.76 -41.60
CA ASP A 86 -3.81 64.07 -40.68
C ASP A 86 -4.50 62.93 -41.44
N LEU A 87 -4.22 61.70 -41.06
CA LEU A 87 -4.78 60.46 -41.66
C LEU A 87 -5.76 59.82 -40.72
N ASP A 88 -6.99 59.59 -41.20
CA ASP A 88 -7.95 58.71 -40.59
C ASP A 88 -8.28 57.60 -41.61
N LEU A 89 -7.67 56.40 -41.41
CA LEU A 89 -7.79 55.25 -42.31
C LEU A 89 -8.54 54.11 -41.59
N ALA A 90 -9.57 53.59 -42.29
CA ALA A 90 -10.28 52.39 -41.86
C ALA A 90 -10.24 51.37 -42.98
N ALA A 91 -9.82 50.14 -42.68
CA ALA A 91 -9.81 48.99 -43.57
C ALA A 91 -10.53 47.79 -42.96
N GLU A 92 -11.45 47.21 -43.76
CA GLU A 92 -12.16 45.98 -43.27
C GLU A 92 -11.17 44.81 -43.21
N SER A 93 -10.22 44.68 -44.13
CA SER A 93 -9.18 43.63 -44.14
C SER A 93 -7.87 44.26 -44.59
N VAL A 94 -6.77 43.86 -43.90
CA VAL A 94 -5.38 44.25 -44.24
C VAL A 94 -4.54 43.01 -44.30
N ALA A 95 -4.02 42.66 -45.47
CA ALA A 95 -3.06 41.56 -45.61
C ALA A 95 -1.67 42.03 -45.11
N LEU A 96 -1.12 41.37 -44.08
CA LEU A 96 0.18 41.67 -43.52
C LEU A 96 0.80 40.38 -42.90
N GLY A 97 2.00 40.02 -43.31
CA GLY A 97 2.68 38.81 -42.84
C GLY A 97 2.03 37.53 -43.36
N LEU A 98 1.53 37.58 -44.62
CA LEU A 98 0.84 36.49 -45.32
C LEU A 98 -0.49 36.06 -44.67
N ASP A 99 -1.10 36.94 -43.89
CA ASP A 99 -2.38 36.70 -43.24
C ASP A 99 -3.23 37.98 -43.18
N ASP A 100 -4.56 37.85 -43.00
CA ASP A 100 -5.45 39.02 -43.02
C ASP A 100 -5.78 39.51 -41.59
N TRP A 101 -5.45 40.78 -41.33
CA TRP A 101 -5.97 41.52 -40.18
C TRP A 101 -7.39 42.04 -40.53
N SER A 102 -8.23 42.12 -39.56
CA SER A 102 -9.63 42.63 -39.76
C SER A 102 -9.91 43.89 -38.94
N GLY A 103 -10.81 44.72 -39.43
CA GLY A 103 -11.26 45.92 -38.73
C GLY A 103 -10.15 46.92 -38.37
N VAL A 104 -9.17 47.06 -39.22
CA VAL A 104 -8.01 47.92 -38.93
C VAL A 104 -8.38 49.38 -39.05
N THR A 105 -8.11 50.16 -37.99
CA THR A 105 -8.24 51.64 -37.99
C THR A 105 -6.93 52.28 -37.58
N LEU A 106 -6.53 53.32 -38.29
CA LEU A 106 -5.34 54.09 -37.99
C LEU A 106 -5.66 55.60 -38.03
N ARG A 107 -5.39 56.29 -36.94
CA ARG A 107 -5.46 57.75 -36.86
C ARG A 107 -4.12 58.32 -36.45
N GLY A 108 -3.61 59.21 -37.27
CA GLY A 108 -2.31 59.77 -36.94
C GLY A 108 -2.05 61.03 -37.71
N THR A 109 -1.01 61.73 -37.29
CA THR A 109 -0.51 62.94 -37.94
C THR A 109 0.93 62.70 -38.38
N PHE A 110 1.16 62.79 -39.69
CA PHE A 110 2.51 62.74 -40.24
C PHE A 110 3.02 64.20 -40.35
N ASP A 111 4.20 64.44 -39.88
CA ASP A 111 4.88 65.74 -40.05
C ASP A 111 5.80 65.79 -41.29
N ARG A 112 6.35 66.94 -41.55
CA ARG A 112 7.20 67.14 -42.72
C ARG A 112 8.61 66.54 -42.61
N SER A 113 8.98 66.07 -41.44
CA SER A 113 10.29 65.43 -41.19
C SER A 113 10.21 63.91 -41.30
N GLY A 114 8.97 63.33 -41.50
CA GLY A 114 8.73 61.92 -41.53
C GLY A 114 8.35 61.33 -40.15
N GLY A 115 8.08 62.20 -39.18
CA GLY A 115 7.50 61.80 -37.89
C GLY A 115 6.02 61.49 -38.01
N LEU A 116 5.58 60.44 -37.34
CA LEU A 116 4.16 60.02 -37.20
C LEU A 116 3.78 60.05 -35.74
N VAL A 117 2.84 60.90 -35.38
CA VAL A 117 2.15 60.82 -34.10
C VAL A 117 0.94 59.91 -34.30
N LEU A 118 1.03 58.67 -33.83
CA LEU A 118 -0.03 57.68 -33.89
C LEU A 118 -0.96 57.88 -32.72
N ARG A 119 -2.11 58.49 -32.98
CA ARG A 119 -3.12 58.72 -31.93
C ARG A 119 -3.95 57.49 -31.60
N ARG A 120 -4.14 56.63 -32.61
CA ARG A 120 -4.91 55.37 -32.47
C ARG A 120 -4.57 54.45 -33.62
N PHE A 121 -4.20 53.24 -33.25
CA PHE A 121 -4.22 52.08 -34.13
C PHE A 121 -5.03 51.01 -33.44
N GLU A 122 -5.95 50.45 -34.15
CA GLU A 122 -6.72 49.28 -33.64
C GLU A 122 -6.98 48.31 -34.80
N GLY A 123 -6.90 47.02 -34.50
CA GLY A 123 -7.22 45.98 -35.46
C GLY A 123 -7.26 44.62 -34.79
N THR A 124 -7.90 43.65 -35.45
CA THR A 124 -7.89 42.27 -35.01
C THR A 124 -6.88 41.49 -35.86
N ALA A 125 -5.80 41.07 -35.24
CA ALA A 125 -4.74 40.28 -35.87
C ALA A 125 -5.26 38.82 -36.11
N PRO A 126 -4.54 38.03 -36.94
CA PRO A 126 -4.81 36.61 -37.13
C PRO A 126 -4.92 35.86 -35.83
N GLY A 127 -5.88 34.95 -35.68
CA GLY A 127 -6.19 34.28 -34.42
C GLY A 127 -7.10 35.10 -33.48
N ALA A 128 -7.81 36.10 -34.02
CA ALA A 128 -8.76 36.96 -33.29
C ALA A 128 -8.12 37.74 -32.13
N ALA A 129 -6.85 38.12 -32.26
CA ALA A 129 -6.16 38.93 -31.28
C ALA A 129 -6.40 40.42 -31.55
N ASN A 130 -7.04 41.13 -30.62
CA ASN A 130 -7.24 42.57 -30.70
C ASN A 130 -5.90 43.26 -30.35
N VAL A 131 -5.50 44.15 -31.21
CA VAL A 131 -4.27 44.94 -31.04
C VAL A 131 -4.65 46.41 -31.07
N ALA A 132 -4.20 47.15 -30.08
CA ALA A 132 -4.29 48.60 -30.03
C ALA A 132 -2.91 49.23 -29.82
N ALA A 133 -2.62 50.34 -30.46
CA ALA A 133 -1.36 51.05 -30.28
C ALA A 133 -1.55 52.58 -30.36
N THR A 134 -0.77 53.27 -29.57
CA THR A 134 -0.61 54.74 -29.60
C THR A 134 0.84 55.08 -29.42
N GLY A 135 1.30 56.22 -29.96
CA GLY A 135 2.68 56.62 -29.81
C GLY A 135 3.20 57.52 -30.90
N GLU A 136 4.53 57.52 -31.02
CA GLU A 136 5.26 58.32 -32.02
C GLU A 136 6.17 57.37 -32.79
N ALA A 137 6.18 57.52 -34.09
CA ALA A 137 7.09 56.81 -34.97
C ALA A 137 7.90 57.81 -35.81
N GLU A 138 9.14 57.54 -35.97
CA GLU A 138 10.03 58.24 -36.92
C GLU A 138 10.30 57.24 -38.05
N LEU A 139 9.81 57.58 -39.24
CA LEU A 139 9.86 56.68 -40.39
C LEU A 139 11.01 57.03 -41.34
N SER A 140 11.65 58.22 -41.15
CA SER A 140 12.81 58.68 -41.90
C SER A 140 14.13 58.27 -41.28
N GLY A 141 15.06 57.76 -42.06
CA GLY A 141 16.36 57.31 -41.61
C GLY A 141 16.30 55.91 -40.96
N SER A 142 16.67 55.80 -39.71
CA SER A 142 16.52 54.52 -38.92
C SER A 142 15.12 54.51 -38.30
N PRO A 143 14.22 53.63 -38.74
CA PRO A 143 12.85 53.57 -38.20
C PRO A 143 12.88 53.43 -36.68
N ARG A 144 12.01 54.23 -36.02
CA ARG A 144 11.90 54.27 -34.57
C ARG A 144 10.47 54.35 -34.17
N PHE A 145 10.07 53.66 -33.16
CA PHE A 145 8.73 53.72 -32.56
C PHE A 145 8.83 53.84 -31.05
N THR A 146 8.03 54.71 -30.47
CA THR A 146 7.89 54.80 -29.02
C THR A 146 6.42 55.02 -28.71
N GLY A 147 5.80 54.11 -28.00
CA GLY A 147 4.36 54.16 -27.72
C GLY A 147 3.88 53.09 -26.79
N HIS A 148 2.57 53.07 -26.57
CA HIS A 148 1.91 52.05 -25.79
C HIS A 148 1.24 51.06 -26.76
N ILE A 149 1.33 49.75 -26.43
CA ILE A 149 0.73 48.68 -27.18
C ILE A 149 -0.08 47.83 -26.22
N ASP A 150 -1.32 47.51 -26.58
CA ASP A 150 -2.19 46.53 -25.96
C ASP A 150 -2.51 45.39 -26.94
N ILE A 151 -2.42 44.18 -26.52
CA ILE A 151 -2.81 42.98 -27.29
C ILE A 151 -3.69 42.12 -26.39
N ALA A 152 -4.85 41.71 -26.89
CA ALA A 152 -5.76 40.83 -26.18
C ALA A 152 -6.29 39.72 -27.08
N ALA A 153 -6.07 38.46 -26.71
CA ALA A 153 -6.58 37.27 -27.40
C ALA A 153 -7.20 36.31 -26.42
N ARG A 154 -8.40 35.83 -26.69
CA ARG A 154 -9.05 34.80 -25.87
C ARG A 154 -8.43 33.42 -26.09
N ASN A 155 -7.91 33.17 -27.28
CA ASN A 155 -7.16 31.99 -27.67
C ASN A 155 -5.95 32.44 -28.50
N SER A 156 -4.77 32.16 -28.02
CA SER A 156 -3.52 32.63 -28.62
C SER A 156 -2.92 31.67 -29.66
N GLU A 157 -3.53 30.52 -29.96
CA GLU A 157 -3.00 29.54 -30.93
C GLU A 157 -2.80 30.16 -32.33
N GLY A 158 -3.77 30.87 -32.84
CA GLY A 158 -3.68 31.59 -34.12
C GLY A 158 -2.65 32.71 -34.06
N LEU A 159 -2.58 33.45 -32.96
CA LEU A 159 -1.59 34.48 -32.74
C LEU A 159 -0.17 33.89 -32.69
N GLY A 160 0.03 32.77 -31.98
CA GLY A 160 1.31 32.07 -31.91
C GLY A 160 1.83 31.61 -33.28
N ARG A 161 0.95 31.01 -34.10
CA ARG A 161 1.25 30.63 -35.49
C ARG A 161 1.59 31.82 -36.37
N TYR A 162 0.89 32.93 -36.21
CA TYR A 162 1.18 34.15 -36.93
C TYR A 162 2.52 34.75 -36.55
N LEU A 163 2.84 34.86 -35.26
CA LEU A 163 4.14 35.33 -34.76
C LEU A 163 5.30 34.44 -35.23
N GLY A 164 5.12 33.11 -35.22
CA GLY A 164 6.11 32.16 -35.75
C GLY A 164 6.45 32.42 -37.22
N ARG A 165 5.44 32.73 -38.07
CA ARG A 165 5.68 33.11 -39.49
C ARG A 165 6.41 34.43 -39.62
N LEU A 166 6.25 35.34 -38.68
CA LEU A 166 7.01 36.61 -38.62
C LEU A 166 8.43 36.45 -38.06
N GLY A 167 8.80 35.21 -37.69
CA GLY A 167 10.17 34.92 -37.22
C GLY A 167 10.28 34.87 -35.68
N ALA A 168 9.21 34.83 -34.95
CA ALA A 168 9.27 34.54 -33.50
C ALA A 168 9.76 33.11 -33.24
N GLU A 169 10.54 32.93 -32.20
CA GLU A 169 11.03 31.61 -31.81
C GLU A 169 9.91 30.64 -31.40
N GLU A 170 10.11 29.36 -31.63
CA GLU A 170 9.12 28.30 -31.28
C GLU A 170 8.74 28.32 -29.81
N SER A 171 9.66 28.72 -28.94
CA SER A 171 9.42 28.89 -27.50
C SER A 171 8.27 29.86 -27.18
N VAL A 172 8.12 30.94 -27.98
CA VAL A 172 7.05 31.91 -27.82
C VAL A 172 5.71 31.30 -28.16
N ALA A 173 5.61 30.51 -29.23
CA ALA A 173 4.41 29.82 -29.61
C ALA A 173 4.01 28.75 -28.56
N ALA A 174 4.98 28.04 -28.03
CA ALA A 174 4.78 27.04 -26.96
C ALA A 174 4.29 27.66 -25.65
N ILE A 175 4.80 28.86 -25.28
CA ILE A 175 4.30 29.58 -24.08
C ILE A 175 2.86 30.03 -24.26
N LEU A 176 2.49 30.48 -25.46
CA LEU A 176 1.13 30.94 -25.74
C LEU A 176 0.12 29.81 -25.73
N ASP A 177 0.40 28.71 -26.38
CA ASP A 177 -0.32 27.42 -26.39
C ASP A 177 -1.86 27.50 -26.22
N GLY A 178 -2.50 28.35 -27.03
CA GLY A 178 -3.96 28.52 -27.01
C GLY A 178 -4.53 29.23 -25.77
N ARG A 179 -3.71 29.72 -24.85
CA ARG A 179 -4.17 30.42 -23.65
C ARG A 179 -4.74 31.80 -23.96
N ALA A 180 -5.55 32.31 -23.07
CA ALA A 180 -5.96 33.71 -23.12
C ALA A 180 -4.74 34.61 -22.81
N VAL A 181 -4.49 35.62 -23.64
CA VAL A 181 -3.38 36.55 -23.52
C VAL A 181 -3.89 37.97 -23.45
N GLU A 182 -3.40 38.73 -22.47
CA GLU A 182 -3.54 40.18 -22.41
C GLU A 182 -2.14 40.76 -22.14
N LEU A 183 -1.66 41.56 -23.10
CA LEU A 183 -0.34 42.22 -23.02
C LEU A 183 -0.57 43.73 -23.12
N GLY A 184 -0.05 44.46 -22.14
CA GLY A 184 0.06 45.92 -22.20
C GLY A 184 1.51 46.34 -21.91
N THR A 185 2.09 47.19 -22.75
CA THR A 185 3.48 47.63 -22.56
C THR A 185 3.81 48.94 -23.25
N ASP A 186 4.70 49.72 -22.66
CA ASP A 186 5.32 50.83 -23.33
C ASP A 186 6.54 50.32 -24.15
N LEU A 187 6.33 50.28 -25.47
CA LEU A 187 7.34 49.77 -26.41
C LEU A 187 8.17 50.93 -26.96
N SER A 188 9.51 50.75 -26.96
CA SER A 188 10.43 51.54 -27.73
C SER A 188 11.24 50.61 -28.65
N ALA A 189 11.16 50.83 -29.95
CA ALA A 189 11.81 50.06 -30.98
C ALA A 189 12.68 51.03 -31.85
N ALA A 190 13.97 50.71 -32.02
CA ALA A 190 14.90 51.51 -32.82
C ALA A 190 16.04 50.65 -33.37
N GLY A 191 16.25 50.64 -34.69
CA GLY A 191 17.41 49.97 -35.32
C GLY A 191 17.47 48.45 -35.07
N GLY A 192 16.37 47.83 -34.63
CA GLY A 192 16.29 46.41 -34.23
C GLY A 192 16.44 46.17 -32.72
N ASP A 193 16.72 47.23 -31.95
CA ASP A 193 16.64 47.20 -30.48
C ASP A 193 15.18 47.36 -30.03
N LEU A 194 14.80 46.59 -29.02
CA LEU A 194 13.46 46.65 -28.42
C LEU A 194 13.58 46.90 -26.93
N SER A 195 12.72 47.76 -26.37
CA SER A 195 12.61 47.98 -24.94
C SER A 195 11.13 47.99 -24.57
N LEU A 196 10.76 47.07 -23.68
CA LEU A 196 9.44 46.97 -23.11
C LEU A 196 9.50 47.49 -21.67
N ARG A 197 8.79 48.56 -21.39
CA ARG A 197 8.65 49.10 -20.02
C ARG A 197 7.23 48.99 -19.57
N ASN A 198 7.04 48.92 -18.25
CA ASN A 198 5.71 48.79 -17.67
C ASN A 198 4.93 47.56 -18.25
N LEU A 199 5.71 46.51 -18.61
CA LEU A 199 5.12 45.26 -19.12
C LEU A 199 4.08 44.73 -18.16
N ARG A 200 2.89 44.46 -18.67
CA ARG A 200 1.78 43.75 -18.01
C ARG A 200 1.33 42.67 -18.95
N LEU A 201 1.61 41.44 -18.57
CA LEU A 201 1.24 40.26 -19.35
C LEU A 201 0.36 39.39 -18.47
N ALA A 202 -0.86 39.14 -18.93
CA ALA A 202 -1.69 38.07 -18.40
C ALA A 202 -1.68 36.89 -19.38
N LEU A 203 -1.38 35.69 -18.89
CA LEU A 203 -1.37 34.47 -19.67
C LEU A 203 -2.19 33.41 -18.90
N GLY A 204 -3.43 33.21 -19.29
CA GLY A 204 -4.38 32.45 -18.48
C GLY A 204 -4.56 33.08 -17.09
N GLU A 205 -4.22 32.33 -16.03
CA GLU A 205 -4.23 32.83 -14.65
C GLU A 205 -2.94 33.55 -14.24
N ALA A 206 -1.84 33.28 -14.95
CA ALA A 206 -0.56 33.89 -14.64
C ALA A 206 -0.55 35.39 -14.99
N ARG A 207 0.05 36.19 -14.12
CA ARG A 207 0.26 37.63 -14.28
C ARG A 207 1.73 37.92 -14.18
N VAL A 208 2.31 38.52 -15.23
CA VAL A 208 3.73 38.90 -15.30
C VAL A 208 3.81 40.41 -15.51
N THR A 209 4.64 41.07 -14.71
CA THR A 209 4.92 42.49 -14.81
C THR A 209 6.41 42.72 -14.80
N GLY A 210 6.88 43.83 -15.38
CA GLY A 210 8.28 44.17 -15.35
C GLY A 210 8.76 44.96 -16.53
N ASN A 211 10.02 44.76 -16.86
CA ASN A 211 10.69 45.41 -17.99
C ASN A 211 11.53 44.37 -18.73
N ALA A 212 11.62 44.52 -20.05
CA ALA A 212 12.52 43.71 -20.89
C ALA A 212 13.19 44.59 -21.95
N ARG A 213 14.42 44.26 -22.28
CA ARG A 213 15.19 44.93 -23.29
C ARG A 213 15.92 43.92 -24.15
N TYR A 214 15.82 44.07 -25.43
CA TYR A 214 16.59 43.31 -26.41
C TYR A 214 17.45 44.29 -27.20
N VAL A 215 18.75 44.01 -27.30
CA VAL A 215 19.70 44.74 -28.11
C VAL A 215 20.15 43.81 -29.23
N ARG A 216 19.97 44.23 -30.45
CA ARG A 216 20.32 43.44 -31.63
C ARG A 216 21.82 43.24 -31.73
N ALA A 217 22.22 42.06 -32.22
CA ALA A 217 23.64 41.78 -32.53
C ALA A 217 24.20 42.75 -33.51
N ALA A 218 25.37 43.33 -33.23
CA ALA A 218 26.23 43.97 -34.22
C ALA A 218 26.73 42.94 -35.24
N ALA A 219 27.26 43.39 -36.42
CA ALA A 219 27.57 42.52 -37.55
C ALA A 219 28.40 41.23 -37.24
N ASN A 220 29.16 41.22 -36.15
CA ASN A 220 29.94 40.07 -35.69
C ASN A 220 29.76 39.79 -34.18
N GLY A 221 28.68 40.31 -33.55
CA GLY A 221 28.41 40.20 -32.12
C GLY A 221 27.21 39.29 -31.82
N ARG A 222 26.93 39.17 -30.57
CA ARG A 222 25.71 38.49 -30.04
C ARG A 222 24.68 39.55 -29.67
N GLY A 223 23.41 39.24 -29.87
CA GLY A 223 22.33 40.05 -29.28
C GLY A 223 22.31 39.89 -27.76
N ARG A 224 21.73 40.88 -27.08
CA ARG A 224 21.58 40.82 -25.62
C ARG A 224 20.12 41.01 -25.22
N PHE A 225 19.67 40.13 -24.36
CA PHE A 225 18.31 40.16 -23.76
C PHE A 225 18.44 40.36 -22.25
N ASP A 226 17.96 41.49 -21.73
CA ASP A 226 17.89 41.77 -20.31
C ASP A 226 16.41 41.86 -19.89
N ALA A 227 16.02 41.15 -18.83
CA ALA A 227 14.64 41.20 -18.31
C ALA A 227 14.62 41.20 -16.78
N GLN A 228 13.77 42.08 -16.24
CA GLN A 228 13.45 42.11 -14.82
C GLN A 228 11.93 41.91 -14.66
N LEU A 229 11.53 40.73 -14.22
CA LEU A 229 10.18 40.30 -14.22
C LEU A 229 9.69 39.95 -12.80
N SER A 230 8.44 40.26 -12.53
CA SER A 230 7.71 39.77 -11.35
C SER A 230 6.47 39.04 -11.85
N ALA A 231 6.28 37.82 -11.39
CA ALA A 231 5.18 37.00 -11.80
C ALA A 231 4.32 36.56 -10.61
N ASN A 232 3.04 36.27 -10.87
CA ASN A 232 2.11 35.77 -9.88
C ASN A 232 1.19 34.73 -10.51
N GLY A 233 0.89 33.65 -9.80
CA GLY A 233 -0.04 32.61 -10.27
C GLY A 233 0.53 31.69 -11.36
N ILE A 234 1.84 31.45 -11.38
CA ILE A 234 2.46 30.52 -12.34
C ILE A 234 2.18 29.08 -11.93
N ASP A 235 1.71 28.26 -12.87
CA ASP A 235 1.66 26.83 -12.72
C ASP A 235 2.85 26.17 -13.44
N ILE A 236 3.70 25.49 -12.68
CA ILE A 236 4.90 24.82 -13.25
C ILE A 236 4.50 23.70 -14.21
N ALA A 237 3.36 23.04 -13.98
CA ALA A 237 2.90 21.95 -14.84
C ALA A 237 2.48 22.42 -16.23
N GLU A 238 2.20 23.70 -16.38
CA GLU A 238 1.82 24.34 -17.64
C GLU A 238 3.01 24.98 -18.40
N LEU A 239 4.20 25.02 -17.78
CA LEU A 239 5.39 25.56 -18.45
C LEU A 239 5.95 24.52 -19.42
N PRO A 240 6.47 24.96 -20.59
CA PRO A 240 7.24 24.10 -21.48
C PRO A 240 8.46 23.51 -20.76
N PRO A 241 8.99 22.37 -21.22
CA PRO A 241 10.21 21.80 -20.67
C PRO A 241 11.34 22.83 -20.63
N LEU A 242 12.08 22.87 -19.52
CA LEU A 242 13.17 23.85 -19.35
C LEU A 242 14.20 23.80 -20.49
N GLY A 243 14.47 22.65 -21.08
CA GLY A 243 15.33 22.46 -22.22
C GLY A 243 14.88 23.28 -23.45
N ASP A 244 13.59 23.30 -23.72
CA ASP A 244 12.99 24.00 -24.85
C ASP A 244 12.99 25.52 -24.62
N LEU A 245 12.78 25.98 -23.40
CA LEU A 245 12.90 27.39 -23.01
C LEU A 245 14.35 27.88 -23.12
N MET A 246 15.32 27.03 -22.78
CA MET A 246 16.75 27.36 -22.79
C MET A 246 17.37 27.30 -24.19
N SER A 247 16.81 26.48 -25.11
CA SER A 247 17.38 26.31 -26.47
C SER A 247 17.46 27.60 -27.28
N GLY A 248 16.49 28.50 -27.12
CA GLY A 248 16.49 29.82 -27.75
C GLY A 248 17.48 30.80 -27.13
N LEU A 249 17.82 30.68 -25.87
CA LEU A 249 18.64 31.61 -25.11
C LEU A 249 20.14 31.50 -25.43
N HIS A 250 20.59 30.40 -26.02
CA HIS A 250 22.03 30.19 -26.35
C HIS A 250 22.54 31.14 -27.45
N ARG A 251 21.68 31.76 -28.26
CA ARG A 251 22.04 32.66 -29.35
C ARG A 251 22.29 34.08 -28.90
N HIS A 252 21.93 34.43 -27.68
CA HIS A 252 21.95 35.77 -27.12
C HIS A 252 22.66 35.78 -25.76
N ASP A 253 23.27 36.89 -25.42
CA ASP A 253 23.64 37.18 -24.04
C ASP A 253 22.35 37.42 -23.24
N LEU A 254 22.30 36.90 -22.03
CA LEU A 254 21.10 36.92 -21.19
C LEU A 254 21.38 37.61 -19.85
N GLY A 255 20.50 38.49 -19.43
CA GLY A 255 20.40 38.98 -18.07
C GLY A 255 18.94 38.85 -17.61
N LEU A 256 18.64 37.87 -16.78
CA LEU A 256 17.26 37.64 -16.31
C LEU A 256 17.18 37.67 -14.78
N THR A 257 16.36 38.56 -14.27
CA THR A 257 15.90 38.50 -12.87
C THR A 257 14.40 38.28 -12.86
N LEU A 258 13.97 37.16 -12.30
CA LEU A 258 12.54 36.79 -12.14
C LEU A 258 12.23 36.60 -10.68
N ARG A 259 11.12 37.18 -10.20
CA ARG A 259 10.54 36.92 -8.91
C ARG A 259 9.10 36.46 -9.12
N ALA A 260 8.83 35.18 -8.85
CA ALA A 260 7.50 34.60 -8.97
C ALA A 260 6.93 34.32 -7.56
N ARG A 261 5.67 34.68 -7.38
CA ARG A 261 4.87 34.38 -6.18
C ARG A 261 3.67 33.53 -6.60
N ASP A 262 3.05 32.88 -5.64
CA ASP A 262 1.90 32.01 -5.88
C ASP A 262 2.19 30.99 -6.99
N VAL A 263 3.39 30.38 -6.89
CA VAL A 263 3.84 29.35 -7.81
C VAL A 263 3.18 28.04 -7.42
N ARG A 264 2.39 27.50 -8.32
CA ARG A 264 1.62 26.27 -8.10
C ARG A 264 2.29 25.11 -8.83
N TYR A 265 2.11 23.91 -8.28
CA TYR A 265 2.55 22.67 -8.92
C TYR A 265 1.53 21.55 -8.59
N GLY A 266 1.39 20.59 -9.48
CA GLY A 266 0.50 19.44 -9.28
C GLY A 266 -0.51 19.29 -10.42
N PRO A 267 -1.30 18.21 -10.41
CA PRO A 267 -2.34 18.04 -11.40
C PRO A 267 -3.47 19.09 -11.21
N PRO A 268 -4.16 19.48 -12.28
CA PRO A 268 -5.27 20.43 -12.21
C PRO A 268 -6.28 20.00 -11.13
N GLY A 269 -6.61 20.92 -10.23
CA GLY A 269 -7.56 20.68 -9.14
C GLY A 269 -6.96 20.13 -7.84
N ALA A 270 -5.67 19.78 -7.81
CA ALA A 270 -4.94 19.30 -6.61
C ALA A 270 -3.69 20.17 -6.35
N HIS A 271 -3.86 21.48 -6.31
CA HIS A 271 -2.75 22.40 -6.04
C HIS A 271 -2.30 22.28 -4.58
N SER A 272 -1.03 21.94 -4.36
CA SER A 272 -0.45 21.82 -3.03
C SER A 272 0.45 23.03 -2.76
N GLY A 273 -0.16 24.06 -2.19
CA GLY A 273 0.57 25.21 -1.65
C GLY A 273 0.99 26.24 -2.67
N ASN A 274 1.31 27.43 -2.19
CA ASN A 274 1.75 28.60 -2.96
C ASN A 274 3.24 28.83 -2.69
N GLY A 275 4.10 28.39 -3.60
CA GLY A 275 5.53 28.63 -3.51
C GLY A 275 5.97 29.97 -4.06
N THR A 276 7.20 30.35 -3.77
CA THR A 276 7.88 31.48 -4.38
C THR A 276 9.17 31.03 -5.07
N ILE A 277 9.49 31.65 -6.20
CA ILE A 277 10.74 31.43 -6.93
C ILE A 277 11.38 32.81 -7.21
N ALA A 278 12.63 32.95 -6.83
CA ALA A 278 13.46 34.07 -7.26
C ALA A 278 14.69 33.52 -7.98
N VAL A 279 14.90 33.97 -9.22
CA VAL A 279 16.04 33.53 -10.03
C VAL A 279 16.77 34.73 -10.62
N SER A 280 18.08 34.68 -10.56
CA SER A 280 18.98 35.58 -11.26
C SER A 280 19.91 34.78 -12.18
N LEU A 281 19.82 35.01 -13.47
CA LEU A 281 20.60 34.33 -14.49
C LEU A 281 21.37 35.33 -15.32
N GLN A 282 22.59 34.99 -15.67
CA GLN A 282 23.41 35.74 -16.60
C GLN A 282 24.07 34.80 -17.62
N SER A 283 24.16 35.22 -18.88
CA SER A 283 24.90 34.48 -19.90
C SER A 283 25.64 35.47 -20.80
N ASP A 284 26.89 35.14 -21.09
CA ASP A 284 27.77 35.89 -22.00
C ASP A 284 28.14 35.07 -23.26
N GLY A 285 27.41 33.97 -23.46
CA GLY A 285 27.67 33.04 -24.55
C GLY A 285 28.78 32.02 -24.30
N ALA A 286 29.66 32.28 -23.35
CA ALA A 286 30.65 31.32 -22.88
C ALA A 286 30.09 30.44 -21.76
N SER A 287 29.16 30.96 -20.96
CA SER A 287 28.51 30.22 -19.91
C SER A 287 27.19 30.87 -19.48
N LEU A 288 26.27 30.06 -18.98
CA LEU A 288 25.12 30.51 -18.22
C LEU A 288 25.46 30.42 -16.72
N VAL A 289 25.46 31.56 -16.07
CA VAL A 289 25.69 31.67 -14.63
C VAL A 289 24.32 31.80 -13.94
N VAL A 290 24.03 30.91 -13.06
CA VAL A 290 22.90 30.99 -12.12
C VAL A 290 23.46 31.63 -10.86
N ASP A 291 23.33 32.97 -10.74
CA ASP A 291 23.84 33.71 -9.57
C ASP A 291 23.07 33.24 -8.30
N THR A 292 21.76 33.19 -8.42
CA THR A 292 20.86 32.66 -7.36
C THR A 292 19.61 32.03 -7.96
N LEU A 293 19.23 30.92 -7.41
CA LEU A 293 17.92 30.29 -7.57
C LEU A 293 17.36 30.00 -6.19
N ASP A 294 16.55 30.90 -5.68
CA ASP A 294 15.87 30.76 -4.41
C ASP A 294 14.44 30.27 -4.63
N ILE A 295 14.14 29.10 -4.10
CA ILE A 295 12.81 28.53 -4.09
C ILE A 295 12.37 28.48 -2.64
N ALA A 296 11.19 29.00 -2.33
CA ALA A 296 10.65 28.89 -0.98
C ALA A 296 9.23 28.35 -1.05
N ASP A 297 8.96 27.40 -0.15
CA ASP A 297 7.68 26.77 0.10
C ASP A 297 7.01 26.13 -1.14
N LEU A 298 7.79 25.77 -2.15
CA LEU A 298 7.30 25.03 -3.31
C LEU A 298 7.23 23.54 -2.97
N ALA A 299 6.06 22.95 -3.02
CA ALA A 299 5.84 21.58 -2.56
C ALA A 299 6.25 21.36 -1.09
N GLY A 300 6.16 22.41 -0.24
CA GLY A 300 6.66 22.35 1.13
C GLY A 300 8.17 22.21 1.22
N ALA A 301 8.88 22.51 0.13
CA ALA A 301 10.33 22.50 0.05
C ALA A 301 10.88 23.91 -0.26
N SER A 302 12.09 24.16 0.22
CA SER A 302 12.86 25.35 -0.10
C SER A 302 14.23 24.94 -0.61
N ALA A 303 14.73 25.66 -1.61
CA ALA A 303 16.05 25.42 -2.20
C ALA A 303 16.76 26.74 -2.45
N GLN A 304 18.06 26.74 -2.22
CA GLN A 304 18.98 27.84 -2.56
C GLN A 304 20.09 27.25 -3.39
N LEU A 305 20.07 27.54 -4.68
CA LEU A 305 20.99 26.95 -5.64
C LEU A 305 21.73 28.04 -6.37
N ALA A 306 22.97 27.76 -6.73
CA ALA A 306 23.80 28.62 -7.59
C ALA A 306 24.70 27.73 -8.45
N GLY A 307 25.21 28.27 -9.55
CA GLY A 307 26.10 27.48 -10.39
C GLY A 307 26.40 28.09 -11.73
N ARG A 308 27.07 27.30 -12.58
CA ARG A 308 27.44 27.68 -13.92
C ARG A 308 27.26 26.51 -14.89
N ILE A 309 26.73 26.78 -16.05
CA ILE A 309 26.52 25.84 -17.15
C ILE A 309 27.17 26.39 -18.41
N ALA A 310 28.05 25.62 -19.04
CA ALA A 310 28.68 25.97 -20.31
C ALA A 310 27.72 25.69 -21.50
N PRO A 311 28.02 26.22 -22.71
CA PRO A 311 27.17 26.03 -23.89
C PRO A 311 27.02 24.58 -24.33
N ASP A 312 27.97 23.70 -24.02
CA ASP A 312 27.91 22.27 -24.26
C ASP A 312 27.04 21.52 -23.22
N GLY A 313 26.44 22.26 -22.28
CA GLY A 313 25.63 21.70 -21.19
C GLY A 313 26.45 21.15 -20.03
N SER A 314 27.80 21.25 -20.09
CA SER A 314 28.67 20.96 -18.93
C SER A 314 28.54 22.05 -17.87
N GLY A 315 28.86 21.72 -16.62
CA GLY A 315 28.79 22.69 -15.53
C GLY A 315 28.43 22.10 -14.21
N ARG A 316 28.29 22.97 -13.21
CA ARG A 316 27.97 22.59 -11.84
C ARG A 316 26.94 23.53 -11.25
N ILE A 317 25.95 22.94 -10.60
CA ILE A 317 24.93 23.61 -9.77
C ILE A 317 25.04 23.02 -8.39
N GLU A 318 25.11 23.84 -7.39
CA GLU A 318 25.19 23.42 -6.00
C GLU A 318 24.34 24.30 -5.08
N GLY A 319 24.00 23.76 -3.93
CA GLY A 319 23.28 24.52 -2.91
C GLY A 319 22.57 23.63 -1.90
N ARG A 320 21.63 24.23 -1.20
CA ARG A 320 20.91 23.57 -0.11
C ARG A 320 19.44 23.40 -0.46
N VAL A 321 18.92 22.21 -0.16
CA VAL A 321 17.49 21.87 -0.30
C VAL A 321 16.96 21.44 1.05
N THR A 322 15.83 22.02 1.49
CA THR A 322 15.15 21.67 2.73
C THR A 322 13.68 21.44 2.47
N ALA A 323 13.08 20.47 3.17
CA ALA A 323 11.65 20.23 3.11
C ALA A 323 11.15 19.72 4.47
N GLY A 324 9.99 20.19 4.90
CA GLY A 324 9.35 19.70 6.12
C GLY A 324 8.83 18.25 5.96
N LYS A 325 8.42 17.89 4.74
CA LYS A 325 8.10 16.52 4.31
C LYS A 325 8.68 16.29 2.93
N ALA A 326 9.36 15.16 2.75
CA ALA A 326 10.02 14.86 1.47
C ALA A 326 9.04 14.44 0.35
N ALA A 327 7.85 13.91 0.70
CA ALA A 327 6.93 13.32 -0.26
C ALA A 327 6.55 14.23 -1.44
N PRO A 328 6.16 15.51 -1.25
CA PRO A 328 5.81 16.37 -2.38
C PRO A 328 7.02 16.69 -3.27
N LEU A 329 8.20 16.90 -2.67
CA LEU A 329 9.43 17.15 -3.41
C LEU A 329 9.84 15.92 -4.23
N LEU A 330 9.79 14.73 -3.64
CA LEU A 330 10.08 13.47 -4.34
C LEU A 330 9.09 13.22 -5.49
N ALA A 331 7.80 13.54 -5.31
CA ALA A 331 6.82 13.45 -6.38
C ALA A 331 7.09 14.42 -7.54
N LEU A 332 7.65 15.59 -7.25
CA LEU A 332 8.11 16.54 -8.27
C LEU A 332 9.32 15.98 -9.05
N LEU A 333 10.31 15.44 -8.34
CA LEU A 333 11.50 14.84 -8.94
C LEU A 333 11.16 13.60 -9.77
N GLU A 334 10.23 12.78 -9.31
CA GLU A 334 9.75 11.57 -10.00
C GLU A 334 9.17 11.86 -11.40
N ARG A 335 8.48 12.99 -11.55
CA ARG A 335 7.86 13.39 -12.83
C ARG A 335 8.84 13.97 -13.84
N GLY A 336 9.87 14.69 -13.37
CA GLY A 336 10.70 15.49 -14.25
C GLY A 336 12.15 15.01 -14.41
N PHE A 337 12.74 14.38 -13.39
CA PHE A 337 14.20 14.23 -13.35
C PHE A 337 14.69 12.87 -12.85
N LEU A 338 13.97 12.20 -11.95
CA LEU A 338 14.45 10.99 -11.28
C LEU A 338 13.27 10.03 -11.04
N PRO A 339 12.88 9.21 -12.04
CA PRO A 339 11.81 8.24 -11.90
C PRO A 339 12.00 7.27 -10.74
N GLU A 340 13.25 6.98 -10.36
CA GLU A 340 13.64 6.13 -9.25
C GLU A 340 13.30 6.73 -7.88
N ALA A 341 12.96 8.02 -7.79
CA ALA A 341 12.49 8.64 -6.55
C ALA A 341 11.24 7.94 -5.95
N ARG A 342 10.46 7.22 -6.79
CA ARG A 342 9.36 6.37 -6.34
C ARG A 342 9.78 5.22 -5.43
N LEU A 343 11.05 4.79 -5.50
CA LEU A 343 11.59 3.70 -4.69
C LEU A 343 11.95 4.12 -3.26
N VAL A 344 11.95 5.43 -2.98
CA VAL A 344 12.23 5.95 -1.63
C VAL A 344 11.15 5.47 -0.66
N PRO A 345 11.53 4.81 0.45
CA PRO A 345 10.57 4.26 1.42
C PRO A 345 9.62 5.32 1.99
N GLN A 346 8.41 4.88 2.34
CA GLN A 346 7.33 5.76 2.83
C GLN A 346 7.73 6.53 4.10
N SER A 347 8.54 5.93 4.99
CA SER A 347 9.06 6.57 6.20
C SER A 347 9.91 7.80 5.89
N PHE A 348 10.78 7.72 4.88
CA PHE A 348 11.57 8.86 4.41
C PHE A 348 10.71 9.89 3.68
N ARG A 349 9.72 9.46 2.91
CA ARG A 349 8.77 10.36 2.24
C ARG A 349 7.99 11.25 3.23
N GLN A 350 7.67 10.74 4.41
CA GLN A 350 6.91 11.45 5.45
C GLN A 350 7.81 12.31 6.37
N SER A 351 9.12 12.16 6.28
CA SER A 351 10.08 12.88 7.12
C SER A 351 10.62 14.14 6.44
N GLY A 352 11.14 15.05 7.27
CA GLY A 352 11.83 16.24 6.79
C GLY A 352 13.21 15.90 6.19
N LEU A 353 13.70 16.77 5.31
CA LEU A 353 15.06 16.69 4.78
C LEU A 353 15.75 18.05 4.78
N ALA A 354 17.08 18.02 4.92
CA ALA A 354 17.96 19.18 4.76
C ALA A 354 19.27 18.67 4.15
N LEU A 355 19.45 18.89 2.85
CA LEU A 355 20.54 18.34 2.05
C LEU A 355 21.32 19.45 1.38
N ASP A 356 22.61 19.36 1.42
CA ASP A 356 23.50 20.07 0.53
C ASP A 356 23.64 19.20 -0.75
N VAL A 357 23.28 19.77 -1.89
CA VAL A 357 23.22 19.07 -3.16
C VAL A 357 24.20 19.67 -4.15
N SER A 358 24.80 18.84 -4.99
CA SER A 358 25.55 19.30 -6.14
C SER A 358 25.25 18.42 -7.36
N LEU A 359 25.05 19.07 -8.49
CA LEU A 359 24.83 18.46 -9.79
C LEU A 359 25.95 18.92 -10.72
N GLU A 360 26.66 18.01 -11.34
CA GLU A 360 27.81 18.29 -12.19
C GLU A 360 27.74 17.45 -13.46
N ARG A 361 28.00 18.12 -14.59
CA ARG A 361 28.20 17.48 -15.90
C ARG A 361 29.53 17.89 -16.45
N GLU A 362 30.35 16.95 -16.81
CA GLU A 362 31.68 17.23 -17.43
C GLU A 362 31.56 17.50 -18.92
N SER A 363 32.49 18.35 -19.42
CA SER A 363 32.60 18.61 -20.85
C SER A 363 33.03 17.37 -21.63
N GLY A 364 32.36 17.11 -22.74
CA GLY A 364 32.59 15.92 -23.56
C GLY A 364 31.82 14.67 -23.09
N GLU A 365 31.19 14.71 -21.92
CA GLU A 365 30.31 13.62 -21.40
C GLU A 365 28.85 14.11 -21.33
N ALA A 366 28.30 14.53 -22.47
CA ALA A 366 26.93 15.10 -22.51
C ALA A 366 25.87 14.19 -21.88
N ASP A 367 26.09 12.87 -21.90
CA ASP A 367 25.18 11.86 -21.35
C ASP A 367 25.41 11.55 -19.87
N ALA A 368 26.48 12.07 -19.25
CA ALA A 368 26.81 11.78 -17.87
C ALA A 368 26.44 12.94 -16.95
N LEU A 369 25.75 12.64 -15.86
CA LEU A 369 25.41 13.56 -14.78
C LEU A 369 25.86 12.99 -13.45
N ARG A 370 26.72 13.71 -12.73
CA ARG A 370 27.06 13.42 -11.33
C ARG A 370 26.15 14.20 -10.42
N ALA A 371 25.57 13.53 -9.46
CA ALA A 371 24.78 14.13 -8.41
C ALA A 371 25.33 13.70 -7.05
N HIS A 372 25.48 14.65 -6.14
CA HIS A 372 25.84 14.37 -4.76
C HIS A 372 24.86 15.06 -3.84
N ALA A 373 24.37 14.36 -2.83
CA ALA A 373 23.45 14.88 -1.83
C ALA A 373 23.89 14.43 -0.44
N LYS A 374 24.18 15.38 0.43
CA LYS A 374 24.66 15.11 1.79
C LYS A 374 23.90 15.95 2.80
N GLY A 375 23.54 15.35 3.91
CA GLY A 375 22.87 16.05 5.01
C GLY A 375 21.94 15.15 5.80
N ARG A 376 20.79 15.70 6.22
CA ARG A 376 19.82 15.01 7.06
C ARG A 376 18.58 14.63 6.27
N ALA A 377 18.12 13.40 6.48
CA ALA A 377 16.82 12.94 6.03
C ALA A 377 16.12 12.21 7.20
N GLY A 378 15.03 12.79 7.70
CA GLY A 378 14.42 12.37 8.96
C GLY A 378 15.36 12.60 10.15
N GLU A 379 15.52 11.57 10.97
CA GLU A 379 16.46 11.58 12.12
C GLU A 379 17.81 10.93 11.77
N GLY A 380 18.10 10.74 10.49
CA GLY A 380 19.35 10.13 10.03
C GLY A 380 20.15 11.07 9.14
N ASP A 381 21.44 10.79 9.01
CA ASP A 381 22.31 11.42 8.04
C ASP A 381 22.37 10.56 6.77
N VAL A 382 22.40 11.24 5.64
CA VAL A 382 22.54 10.63 4.32
C VAL A 382 23.69 11.27 3.57
N ASP A 383 24.41 10.44 2.82
CA ASP A 383 25.48 10.85 1.91
C ASP A 383 25.35 9.98 0.65
N ILE A 384 24.88 10.57 -0.43
CA ILE A 384 24.54 9.87 -1.68
C ILE A 384 25.30 10.49 -2.82
N ALA A 385 26.15 9.71 -3.49
CA ALA A 385 26.81 10.07 -4.73
C ALA A 385 26.26 9.18 -5.85
N LEU A 386 25.82 9.80 -6.92
CA LEU A 386 25.19 9.16 -8.06
C LEU A 386 25.86 9.64 -9.36
N LEU A 387 26.18 8.69 -10.22
CA LEU A 387 26.54 8.95 -11.60
C LEU A 387 25.47 8.33 -12.51
N THR A 388 24.86 9.13 -13.36
CA THR A 388 23.94 8.63 -14.39
C THR A 388 24.56 8.79 -15.77
N ARG A 389 24.28 7.86 -16.68
CA ARG A 389 24.60 7.96 -18.11
C ARG A 389 23.35 7.67 -18.93
N SER A 390 23.03 8.53 -19.87
CA SER A 390 21.81 8.42 -20.70
C SER A 390 20.54 8.21 -19.85
N GLY A 391 20.43 8.91 -18.71
CA GLY A 391 19.29 8.84 -17.79
C GLY A 391 19.22 7.57 -16.95
N ARG A 392 20.26 6.70 -16.96
CA ARG A 392 20.30 5.48 -16.15
C ARG A 392 21.44 5.56 -15.13
N ILE A 393 21.23 4.98 -13.96
CA ILE A 393 22.26 4.90 -12.92
C ILE A 393 23.42 4.05 -13.43
N ASP A 394 24.62 4.64 -13.45
CA ASP A 394 25.87 4.01 -13.83
C ASP A 394 26.69 3.64 -12.59
N ARG A 395 26.76 4.56 -11.61
CA ARG A 395 27.38 4.33 -10.31
C ARG A 395 26.53 4.95 -9.20
N LEU A 396 26.42 4.25 -8.09
CA LEU A 396 25.75 4.68 -6.88
C LEU A 396 26.64 4.39 -5.67
N GLU A 397 26.84 5.40 -4.83
CA GLU A 397 27.39 5.23 -3.49
C GLU A 397 26.46 5.93 -2.52
N ALA A 398 25.93 5.21 -1.54
CA ALA A 398 25.04 5.78 -0.55
C ALA A 398 25.42 5.27 0.84
N THR A 399 25.54 6.19 1.78
CA THR A 399 25.71 5.89 3.20
C THR A 399 24.57 6.53 3.98
N LEU A 400 23.84 5.73 4.71
CA LEU A 400 22.75 6.16 5.58
C LEU A 400 23.10 5.79 7.01
N THR A 401 22.94 6.73 7.94
CA THR A 401 23.17 6.47 9.37
C THR A 401 22.01 7.04 10.18
N THR A 402 21.68 6.40 11.28
CA THR A 402 20.67 6.89 12.22
C THR A 402 21.02 6.48 13.64
N GLN A 403 20.62 7.29 14.61
CA GLN A 403 20.72 6.92 16.03
C GLN A 403 19.59 5.98 16.46
N ARG A 404 18.53 5.87 15.68
CA ARG A 404 17.35 5.03 15.96
C ARG A 404 16.82 4.38 14.69
N THR A 405 17.17 3.12 14.47
CA THR A 405 16.74 2.33 13.31
C THR A 405 15.21 2.25 13.20
N ALA A 406 14.50 2.26 14.34
CA ALA A 406 13.04 2.28 14.40
C ALA A 406 12.40 3.37 13.52
N ARG A 407 13.03 4.53 13.41
CA ARG A 407 12.54 5.69 12.63
C ARG A 407 12.55 5.43 11.13
N TRP A 408 13.51 4.67 10.63
CA TRP A 408 13.53 4.33 9.21
C TRP A 408 12.35 3.46 8.79
N PHE A 409 11.81 2.69 9.74
CA PHE A 409 10.66 1.83 9.53
C PHE A 409 9.33 2.42 10.04
N GLY A 410 9.36 3.60 10.67
CA GLY A 410 8.17 4.21 11.28
C GLY A 410 7.59 3.40 12.45
N ARG A 411 8.44 2.64 13.19
CA ARG A 411 8.04 1.67 14.21
C ARG A 411 8.75 1.92 15.55
N ASP A 412 8.51 3.09 16.14
CA ASP A 412 9.05 3.45 17.47
C ASP A 412 8.53 2.57 18.62
N ASP A 413 7.45 1.83 18.37
CA ASP A 413 6.86 0.86 19.29
C ASP A 413 7.78 -0.34 19.54
N ILE A 414 8.69 -0.68 18.61
CA ILE A 414 9.62 -1.81 18.73
C ILE A 414 10.88 -1.34 19.44
N ALA A 415 10.99 -1.60 20.75
CA ALA A 415 12.08 -1.13 21.59
C ALA A 415 13.47 -1.60 21.10
N ALA A 416 13.59 -2.82 20.60
CA ALA A 416 14.84 -3.38 20.09
C ALA A 416 15.41 -2.61 18.88
N LEU A 417 14.57 -1.96 18.09
CA LEU A 417 14.97 -1.14 16.94
C LEU A 417 15.38 0.30 17.31
N ARG A 418 15.34 0.69 18.57
CA ARG A 418 15.78 2.03 19.02
C ARG A 418 17.30 2.18 19.07
N GLN A 419 18.04 1.16 18.64
CA GLN A 419 19.50 1.17 18.51
C GLN A 419 19.94 1.87 17.22
N PRO A 420 21.20 2.34 17.11
CA PRO A 420 21.74 2.92 15.90
C PRO A 420 21.68 1.97 14.71
N GLY A 421 21.61 2.56 13.52
CA GLY A 421 21.69 1.83 12.26
C GLY A 421 22.60 2.52 11.27
N ARG A 422 23.30 1.72 10.49
CA ARG A 422 24.12 2.15 9.37
C ARG A 422 23.89 1.24 8.17
N LEU A 423 23.72 1.83 7.01
CA LEU A 423 23.59 1.12 5.76
C LEU A 423 24.48 1.78 4.72
N ARG A 424 25.29 1.00 4.03
CA ARG A 424 26.09 1.42 2.89
C ARG A 424 25.64 0.65 1.66
N LEU A 425 25.40 1.36 0.60
CA LEU A 425 25.06 0.82 -0.70
C LEU A 425 26.11 1.27 -1.70
N THR A 426 26.68 0.32 -2.43
CA THR A 426 27.57 0.62 -3.54
C THR A 426 27.06 -0.08 -4.78
N GLY A 427 26.99 0.65 -5.88
CA GLY A 427 26.47 0.12 -7.13
C GLY A 427 27.29 0.56 -8.31
N ALA A 428 27.51 -0.34 -9.24
CA ALA A 428 28.15 -0.04 -10.50
C ALA A 428 27.47 -0.81 -11.64
N ARG A 429 27.37 -0.19 -12.80
CA ARG A 429 26.86 -0.88 -13.99
C ARG A 429 27.95 -1.74 -14.59
N GLU A 430 27.67 -3.04 -14.71
CA GLU A 430 28.56 -3.98 -15.40
C GLU A 430 28.48 -3.76 -16.91
N ALA A 431 29.61 -3.90 -17.60
CA ALA A 431 29.63 -3.83 -19.06
C ALA A 431 28.87 -5.04 -19.63
N ALA A 432 28.07 -4.81 -20.66
CA ALA A 432 27.43 -5.89 -21.38
C ALA A 432 28.48 -6.73 -22.12
N GLU A 433 28.46 -8.03 -21.93
CA GLU A 433 29.41 -8.95 -22.61
C GLU A 433 29.13 -9.04 -24.11
N SER A 434 27.91 -8.74 -24.54
CA SER A 434 27.53 -8.70 -25.95
C SER A 434 26.60 -7.51 -26.26
N ARG A 435 26.51 -7.14 -27.55
CA ARG A 435 25.62 -6.06 -28.02
C ARG A 435 24.13 -6.36 -27.82
N GLN A 436 23.76 -7.59 -27.54
CA GLN A 436 22.38 -8.03 -27.32
C GLN A 436 22.00 -8.09 -25.83
N GLU A 437 22.98 -8.00 -24.91
CA GLU A 437 22.75 -8.06 -23.49
C GLU A 437 22.53 -6.67 -22.90
N THR A 438 21.61 -6.56 -21.98
CA THR A 438 21.37 -5.31 -21.22
C THR A 438 22.39 -5.23 -20.10
N ALA A 439 23.15 -4.15 -20.05
CA ALA A 439 24.06 -3.89 -18.96
C ALA A 439 23.31 -3.83 -17.61
N LEU A 440 23.76 -4.66 -16.67
CA LEU A 440 23.12 -4.80 -15.35
C LEU A 440 23.75 -3.83 -14.35
N LEU A 441 22.95 -3.30 -13.42
CA LEU A 441 23.44 -2.61 -12.24
C LEU A 441 23.72 -3.63 -11.15
N ALA A 442 24.99 -3.81 -10.80
CA ALA A 442 25.41 -4.64 -9.67
C ALA A 442 25.41 -3.78 -8.40
N LEU A 443 24.66 -4.18 -7.40
CA LEU A 443 24.50 -3.48 -6.13
C LEU A 443 25.06 -4.33 -4.99
N GLU A 444 25.88 -3.71 -4.16
CA GLU A 444 26.39 -4.28 -2.90
C GLU A 444 25.77 -3.53 -1.73
N VAL A 445 25.37 -4.27 -0.72
CA VAL A 445 24.76 -3.79 0.52
C VAL A 445 25.59 -4.26 1.69
N GLU A 446 25.99 -3.34 2.55
CA GLU A 446 26.66 -3.62 3.81
C GLU A 446 26.04 -2.75 4.90
N GLY A 447 25.75 -3.33 6.05
CA GLY A 447 25.18 -2.54 7.13
C GLY A 447 24.94 -3.30 8.42
N ASP A 448 24.64 -2.51 9.44
CA ASP A 448 24.13 -2.97 10.73
C ASP A 448 22.90 -2.15 11.07
N LEU A 449 21.77 -2.82 11.18
CA LEU A 449 20.48 -2.23 11.48
C LEU A 449 20.02 -2.72 12.85
N ALA A 450 20.41 -2.04 13.93
CA ALA A 450 20.06 -2.43 15.30
C ALA A 450 20.46 -3.88 15.63
N GLY A 451 21.67 -4.31 15.20
CA GLY A 451 22.20 -5.66 15.40
C GLY A 451 21.90 -6.66 14.29
N LEU A 452 21.08 -6.29 13.29
CA LEU A 452 20.96 -7.05 12.05
C LEU A 452 22.09 -6.67 11.12
N VAL A 453 23.08 -7.51 11.01
CA VAL A 453 24.21 -7.35 10.09
C VAL A 453 23.83 -7.91 8.73
N LEU A 454 23.91 -7.04 7.71
CA LEU A 454 23.68 -7.35 6.30
C LEU A 454 24.99 -7.25 5.55
N SER A 455 25.28 -8.19 4.68
CA SER A 455 26.41 -8.12 3.76
C SER A 455 26.09 -8.84 2.45
N THR A 456 26.56 -8.29 1.36
CA THR A 456 26.42 -8.92 0.04
C THR A 456 27.44 -10.04 -0.08
N ALA A 457 26.97 -11.26 -0.32
CA ALA A 457 27.82 -12.41 -0.61
C ALA A 457 28.16 -12.50 -2.12
N ARG A 458 27.22 -12.09 -2.98
CA ARG A 458 27.39 -11.89 -4.43
C ARG A 458 26.60 -10.65 -4.83
N PRO A 459 27.16 -9.74 -5.68
CA PRO A 459 26.45 -8.52 -6.08
C PRO A 459 25.02 -8.80 -6.56
N ILE A 460 24.11 -7.94 -6.12
CA ILE A 460 22.69 -8.03 -6.49
C ILE A 460 22.52 -7.30 -7.83
N ARG A 461 22.12 -8.03 -8.86
CA ARG A 461 22.05 -7.50 -10.23
C ARG A 461 20.65 -7.10 -10.63
N PHE A 462 20.50 -5.90 -11.19
CA PHE A 462 19.26 -5.34 -11.66
C PHE A 462 19.37 -4.91 -13.13
N ASP A 463 18.38 -5.23 -13.94
CA ASP A 463 18.17 -4.60 -15.25
C ASP A 463 17.49 -3.24 -15.09
N ALA A 464 16.60 -3.13 -14.12
CA ALA A 464 15.95 -1.90 -13.68
C ALA A 464 15.63 -2.01 -12.19
N LEU A 465 15.83 -0.92 -11.44
CA LEU A 465 15.63 -0.91 -9.97
C LEU A 465 14.17 -1.09 -9.52
N ASP A 466 13.22 -0.86 -10.41
CA ASP A 466 11.79 -1.06 -10.17
C ASP A 466 11.34 -2.53 -10.36
N ARG A 467 12.25 -3.42 -10.73
CA ARG A 467 12.00 -4.84 -10.94
C ARG A 467 12.79 -5.69 -9.94
N PRO A 468 12.34 -6.90 -9.65
CA PRO A 468 13.13 -7.82 -8.87
C PRO A 468 14.53 -8.04 -9.47
N PRO A 469 15.55 -8.30 -8.65
CA PRO A 469 16.91 -8.56 -9.12
C PRO A 469 16.97 -9.79 -10.03
N THR A 470 17.83 -9.75 -11.02
CA THR A 470 18.10 -10.91 -11.90
C THR A 470 18.92 -11.97 -11.21
N GLY A 471 19.69 -11.60 -10.19
CA GLY A 471 20.50 -12.50 -9.39
C GLY A 471 21.25 -11.77 -8.29
N GLY A 472 21.84 -12.53 -7.38
CA GLY A 472 22.65 -12.00 -6.28
C GLY A 472 22.52 -12.83 -5.01
N ALA A 473 23.33 -12.52 -3.99
CA ALA A 473 23.21 -13.20 -2.70
C ALA A 473 23.52 -12.25 -1.55
N VAL A 474 22.71 -12.32 -0.51
CA VAL A 474 22.85 -11.52 0.71
C VAL A 474 23.01 -12.44 1.92
N ARG A 475 23.97 -12.14 2.77
CA ARG A 475 24.11 -12.77 4.07
C ARG A 475 23.51 -11.88 5.13
N LEU A 476 22.73 -12.49 6.00
CA LEU A 476 22.04 -11.86 7.11
C LEU A 476 22.44 -12.56 8.41
N GLN A 477 22.86 -11.78 9.41
CA GLN A 477 23.19 -12.29 10.74
C GLN A 477 22.53 -11.37 11.77
N ALA A 478 21.83 -11.98 12.72
CA ALA A 478 21.21 -11.25 13.82
C ALA A 478 21.26 -12.06 15.12
N PRO A 479 21.63 -11.47 16.26
CA PRO A 479 21.46 -12.10 17.55
C PRO A 479 20.00 -12.28 17.93
N ASP A 480 19.12 -11.43 17.38
CA ASP A 480 17.68 -11.52 17.49
C ASP A 480 17.01 -11.01 16.21
N LEU A 481 16.40 -11.92 15.44
CA LEU A 481 15.65 -11.61 14.23
C LEU A 481 14.21 -11.19 14.52
N ALA A 482 13.70 -11.42 15.74
CA ALA A 482 12.30 -11.17 16.10
C ALA A 482 11.81 -9.75 15.77
N PRO A 483 12.53 -8.65 16.05
CA PRO A 483 12.12 -7.29 15.70
C PRO A 483 11.88 -7.07 14.20
N PHE A 484 12.68 -7.74 13.37
CA PHE A 484 12.59 -7.65 11.90
C PHE A 484 11.48 -8.50 11.32
N LEU A 485 11.17 -9.64 11.96
CA LEU A 485 9.97 -10.43 11.64
C LEU A 485 8.69 -9.65 11.96
N ILE A 486 8.68 -8.87 13.05
CA ILE A 486 7.57 -7.97 13.39
C ILE A 486 7.41 -6.88 12.30
N LEU A 487 8.52 -6.33 11.79
CA LEU A 487 8.48 -5.40 10.65
C LEU A 487 7.91 -6.04 9.38
N ALA A 488 8.26 -7.32 9.15
CA ALA A 488 7.73 -8.08 8.03
C ALA A 488 6.26 -8.51 8.23
N GLY A 489 5.67 -8.16 9.39
CA GLY A 489 4.27 -8.48 9.73
C GLY A 489 4.08 -9.85 10.38
N ALA A 490 5.14 -10.55 10.72
CA ALA A 490 5.05 -11.72 11.59
C ALA A 490 5.05 -11.26 13.04
N ALA A 491 4.23 -11.86 13.89
CA ALA A 491 4.38 -11.68 15.33
C ALA A 491 5.52 -12.61 15.80
N ALA A 492 6.55 -12.05 16.41
CA ALA A 492 7.61 -12.84 16.97
C ALA A 492 7.32 -13.16 18.44
N PRO A 493 7.72 -14.33 18.95
CA PRO A 493 7.53 -14.66 20.36
C PRO A 493 8.30 -13.66 21.25
N ALA A 494 7.58 -12.99 22.13
CA ALA A 494 8.11 -11.93 23.00
C ALA A 494 9.09 -12.43 24.08
N THR A 495 9.35 -13.72 24.18
CA THR A 495 9.98 -14.32 25.37
C THR A 495 11.38 -14.88 25.16
N ALA A 496 11.84 -15.00 23.91
CA ALA A 496 13.21 -15.47 23.63
C ALA A 496 13.76 -14.83 22.36
N PRO A 497 15.05 -14.45 22.34
CA PRO A 497 15.71 -13.97 21.13
C PRO A 497 15.73 -15.08 20.07
N LEU A 498 15.61 -14.68 18.81
CA LEU A 498 15.70 -15.56 17.64
C LEU A 498 17.04 -15.32 16.91
N PRO A 499 18.13 -15.92 17.35
CA PRO A 499 19.39 -15.79 16.64
C PRO A 499 19.28 -16.40 15.24
N ALA A 500 19.78 -15.69 14.25
CA ALA A 500 19.73 -16.12 12.87
C ALA A 500 21.05 -15.86 12.14
N SER A 501 21.42 -16.79 11.27
CA SER A 501 22.50 -16.68 10.31
C SER A 501 22.02 -17.29 8.99
N LEU A 502 21.62 -16.45 8.05
CA LEU A 502 20.95 -16.85 6.82
C LEU A 502 21.70 -16.32 5.62
N THR A 503 21.70 -17.07 4.55
CA THR A 503 22.11 -16.65 3.21
C THR A 503 20.90 -16.72 2.31
N LEU A 504 20.61 -15.60 1.64
CA LEU A 504 19.52 -15.45 0.71
C LEU A 504 20.08 -15.33 -0.69
N GLU A 505 19.81 -16.29 -1.54
CA GLU A 505 20.11 -16.23 -2.97
C GLU A 505 18.89 -15.67 -3.70
N LEU A 506 19.07 -14.51 -4.30
CA LEU A 506 18.00 -13.77 -4.95
C LEU A 506 18.05 -14.00 -6.46
N SER A 507 16.90 -14.18 -7.06
CA SER A 507 16.75 -14.28 -8.50
C SER A 507 15.35 -13.81 -8.93
N ARG A 508 15.15 -13.64 -10.23
CA ARG A 508 13.84 -13.27 -10.77
C ARG A 508 13.24 -14.45 -11.54
N ARG A 509 11.99 -14.78 -11.18
CA ARG A 509 11.19 -15.74 -11.94
C ARG A 509 9.98 -15.01 -12.54
N SER A 510 10.03 -14.77 -13.84
CA SER A 510 9.05 -13.90 -14.52
C SER A 510 9.02 -12.49 -13.92
N ALA A 511 7.94 -12.08 -13.24
CA ALA A 511 7.81 -10.81 -12.54
C ALA A 511 7.98 -10.92 -11.02
N ALA A 512 8.15 -12.12 -10.48
CA ALA A 512 8.27 -12.37 -9.04
C ALA A 512 9.73 -12.36 -8.58
N LEU A 513 9.97 -11.91 -7.35
CA LEU A 513 11.24 -12.10 -6.65
C LEU A 513 11.29 -13.53 -6.10
N HIS A 514 12.28 -14.31 -6.54
CA HIS A 514 12.59 -15.62 -5.97
C HIS A 514 13.76 -15.50 -5.01
N ALA A 515 13.64 -16.15 -3.85
CA ALA A 515 14.69 -16.21 -2.84
C ALA A 515 14.86 -17.64 -2.33
N ASP A 516 16.06 -18.22 -2.56
CA ASP A 516 16.49 -19.43 -1.89
C ASP A 516 17.21 -19.03 -0.59
N VAL A 517 16.68 -19.49 0.53
CA VAL A 517 17.19 -19.17 1.86
C VAL A 517 17.80 -20.42 2.48
N ALA A 518 19.01 -20.30 3.00
CA ALA A 518 19.67 -21.40 3.68
C ALA A 518 20.45 -20.87 4.92
N GLY A 519 20.44 -21.61 6.00
CA GLY A 519 21.17 -21.27 7.21
C GLY A 519 20.53 -21.79 8.48
N GLN A 520 20.70 -21.05 9.56
CA GLN A 520 20.19 -21.41 10.89
C GLN A 520 19.33 -20.29 11.47
N MET A 521 18.25 -20.67 12.13
CA MET A 521 17.37 -19.77 12.87
C MET A 521 16.99 -20.45 14.21
N ALA A 522 17.20 -19.75 15.31
CA ALA A 522 16.95 -20.28 16.68
C ALA A 522 17.61 -21.66 16.93
N GLY A 523 18.82 -21.88 16.41
CA GLY A 523 19.54 -23.16 16.53
C GLY A 523 18.98 -24.31 15.70
N SER A 524 18.05 -24.04 14.80
CA SER A 524 17.46 -25.01 13.88
C SER A 524 17.91 -24.73 12.46
N ASP A 525 18.31 -25.76 11.72
CA ASP A 525 18.58 -25.60 10.28
C ASP A 525 17.31 -25.27 9.53
N LEU A 526 17.43 -24.30 8.62
CA LEU A 526 16.37 -23.77 7.77
C LEU A 526 16.81 -23.80 6.32
N THR A 527 15.96 -24.31 5.45
CA THR A 527 16.04 -24.07 4.01
C THR A 527 14.67 -23.65 3.48
N ALA A 528 14.65 -22.67 2.61
CA ALA A 528 13.39 -22.22 2.02
C ALA A 528 13.59 -21.79 0.57
N ALA A 529 12.57 -22.00 -0.24
CA ALA A 529 12.44 -21.45 -1.60
C ALA A 529 11.16 -20.62 -1.64
N LEU A 530 11.30 -19.30 -1.73
CA LEU A 530 10.24 -18.32 -1.56
C LEU A 530 10.07 -17.50 -2.83
N ASP A 531 8.84 -17.29 -3.25
CA ASP A 531 8.47 -16.42 -4.36
C ASP A 531 7.59 -15.28 -3.81
N ARG A 532 8.00 -14.04 -4.09
CA ARG A 532 7.22 -12.84 -3.77
C ARG A 532 6.70 -12.22 -5.05
N ALA A 533 5.40 -12.23 -5.22
CA ALA A 533 4.73 -11.62 -6.37
C ALA A 533 4.75 -10.08 -6.31
N PRO A 534 4.49 -9.37 -7.42
CA PRO A 534 4.47 -7.90 -7.46
C PRO A 534 3.43 -7.26 -6.54
N ASP A 535 2.31 -7.91 -6.28
CA ASP A 535 1.26 -7.50 -5.34
C ASP A 535 1.66 -7.73 -3.87
N GLY A 536 2.85 -8.30 -3.62
CA GLY A 536 3.39 -8.60 -2.31
C GLY A 536 3.02 -9.99 -1.79
N ALA A 537 2.23 -10.78 -2.52
CA ALA A 537 1.90 -12.14 -2.11
C ALA A 537 3.16 -13.01 -2.02
N LEU A 538 3.28 -13.78 -0.94
CA LEU A 538 4.40 -14.67 -0.65
C LEU A 538 3.98 -16.12 -0.79
N SER A 539 4.71 -16.88 -1.58
CA SER A 539 4.49 -18.33 -1.72
C SER A 539 5.82 -19.09 -1.72
N GLY A 540 5.76 -20.37 -1.44
CA GLY A 540 6.96 -21.22 -1.51
C GLY A 540 6.97 -22.38 -0.54
N SER A 541 8.15 -22.97 -0.36
CA SER A 541 8.37 -24.10 0.55
C SER A 541 9.43 -23.76 1.59
N VAL A 542 9.22 -24.22 2.82
CA VAL A 542 10.13 -24.03 3.94
C VAL A 542 10.38 -25.38 4.60
N SER A 543 11.64 -25.75 4.76
CA SER A 543 12.05 -26.94 5.49
C SER A 543 12.78 -26.54 6.77
N LEU A 544 12.32 -27.07 7.89
CA LEU A 544 12.81 -26.77 9.24
C LEU A 544 13.21 -28.08 9.94
N ALA A 545 14.33 -28.08 10.64
CA ALA A 545 14.67 -29.21 11.48
C ALA A 545 13.71 -29.33 12.69
N ARG A 546 13.34 -28.19 13.28
CA ARG A 546 12.40 -28.16 14.41
C ARG A 546 11.50 -26.94 14.38
N LEU A 547 10.23 -27.13 14.75
CA LEU A 547 9.26 -26.05 14.93
C LEU A 547 8.38 -26.35 16.14
N SER A 548 8.08 -25.33 16.96
CA SER A 548 7.13 -25.42 18.06
C SER A 548 5.78 -24.78 17.63
N LEU A 549 4.71 -25.56 17.64
CA LEU A 549 3.35 -25.05 17.37
C LEU A 549 2.90 -23.99 18.38
N PRO A 550 3.13 -24.14 19.70
CA PRO A 550 2.84 -23.08 20.65
C PRO A 550 3.59 -21.78 20.36
N ALA A 551 4.86 -21.86 19.95
CA ALA A 551 5.65 -20.70 19.58
C ALA A 551 5.12 -20.08 18.27
N LEU A 552 4.77 -20.90 17.29
CA LEU A 552 4.17 -20.44 16.04
C LEU A 552 2.81 -19.76 16.30
N ALA A 553 1.95 -20.35 17.11
CA ALA A 553 0.68 -19.76 17.49
C ALA A 553 0.89 -18.43 18.24
N ALA A 554 1.81 -18.37 19.19
CA ALA A 554 2.18 -17.12 19.85
C ALA A 554 2.70 -16.08 18.86
N ALA A 555 3.52 -16.49 17.88
CA ALA A 555 4.09 -15.61 16.86
C ALA A 555 3.06 -15.10 15.83
N THR A 556 2.04 -15.89 15.53
CA THR A 556 1.03 -15.53 14.49
C THR A 556 -0.18 -14.83 15.06
N VAL A 557 -0.52 -15.10 16.32
CA VAL A 557 -1.75 -14.64 16.98
C VAL A 557 -1.52 -13.31 17.70
N PHE A 558 -0.29 -12.92 18.02
CA PHE A 558 -0.07 -11.84 18.97
C PHE A 558 1.02 -10.85 18.58
N PRO A 559 0.73 -9.58 18.70
CA PRO A 559 1.18 -8.81 19.85
C PRO A 559 0.02 -8.54 20.82
N THR A 560 0.26 -8.76 22.11
CA THR A 560 -0.67 -8.40 23.17
C THR A 560 -0.45 -6.93 23.55
N GLU A 561 -1.53 -6.15 23.58
CA GLU A 561 -1.51 -4.85 24.25
C GLU A 561 -1.33 -5.04 25.77
N THR A 562 -0.91 -3.98 26.45
CA THR A 562 -0.90 -3.92 27.91
C THR A 562 -2.28 -4.32 28.46
N GLY A 563 -2.35 -5.54 29.06
CA GLY A 563 -3.63 -6.12 29.52
C GLY A 563 -3.99 -7.47 28.89
N GLY A 564 -3.11 -8.05 28.04
CA GLY A 564 -3.27 -9.39 27.46
C GLY A 564 -4.30 -9.51 26.34
N ARG A 565 -4.84 -8.39 25.85
CA ARG A 565 -5.74 -8.35 24.69
C ARG A 565 -4.96 -8.40 23.38
N PHE A 566 -5.59 -8.96 22.36
CA PHE A 566 -4.98 -9.01 21.02
C PHE A 566 -4.99 -7.62 20.38
N ALA A 567 -3.84 -7.17 19.88
CA ALA A 567 -3.74 -5.95 19.11
C ALA A 567 -4.33 -6.11 17.69
N ALA A 568 -4.80 -5.01 17.10
CA ALA A 568 -5.20 -5.01 15.70
C ALA A 568 -4.03 -5.38 14.78
N VAL A 569 -4.24 -6.26 13.82
CA VAL A 569 -3.24 -6.62 12.81
C VAL A 569 -3.45 -5.74 11.58
N PRO A 570 -2.43 -5.00 11.12
CA PRO A 570 -2.53 -4.28 9.86
C PRO A 570 -2.75 -5.26 8.69
N ALA A 571 -3.43 -4.80 7.65
CA ALA A 571 -3.62 -5.58 6.43
C ALA A 571 -2.27 -6.08 5.90
N GLN A 572 -2.15 -7.36 5.69
CA GLN A 572 -0.89 -7.98 5.26
C GLN A 572 -1.10 -8.74 3.94
N PRO A 573 -0.04 -8.91 3.14
CA PRO A 573 -0.12 -9.63 1.89
C PRO A 573 -0.54 -11.09 2.10
N GLN A 574 -1.05 -11.71 1.05
CA GLN A 574 -1.37 -13.13 1.05
C GLN A 574 -0.08 -13.96 1.22
N VAL A 575 -0.17 -15.04 1.99
CA VAL A 575 0.94 -15.96 2.22
C VAL A 575 0.47 -17.38 1.98
N LYS A 576 1.23 -18.17 1.21
CA LYS A 576 1.02 -19.60 1.02
C LYS A 576 2.36 -20.33 1.10
N LEU A 577 2.59 -21.02 2.21
CA LEU A 577 3.85 -21.71 2.48
C LEU A 577 3.61 -23.20 2.74
N ASP A 578 4.33 -24.04 2.03
CA ASP A 578 4.40 -25.47 2.27
C ASP A 578 5.56 -25.75 3.23
N LEU A 579 5.25 -26.18 4.45
CA LEU A 579 6.22 -26.42 5.50
C LEU A 579 6.51 -27.91 5.63
N ARG A 580 7.79 -28.25 5.67
CA ARG A 580 8.30 -29.59 6.00
C ARG A 580 9.13 -29.49 7.25
N ILE A 581 8.76 -30.19 8.28
CA ILE A 581 9.33 -30.06 9.61
C ILE A 581 9.76 -31.45 10.08
N ALA A 582 11.04 -31.64 10.40
CA ALA A 582 11.53 -32.94 10.84
C ALA A 582 10.97 -33.29 12.24
N GLN A 583 10.91 -32.31 13.14
CA GLN A 583 10.32 -32.46 14.48
C GLN A 583 9.37 -31.31 14.79
N LEU A 584 8.09 -31.60 14.91
CA LEU A 584 7.04 -30.65 15.30
C LEU A 584 6.71 -30.83 16.77
N ASP A 585 7.05 -29.83 17.60
CA ASP A 585 6.66 -29.75 18.98
C ASP A 585 5.21 -29.26 19.09
N LEU A 586 4.31 -30.15 19.52
CA LEU A 586 2.89 -29.87 19.76
C LEU A 586 2.65 -29.20 21.13
N GLY A 587 3.71 -29.02 21.90
CA GLY A 587 3.70 -28.51 23.26
C GLY A 587 3.62 -29.63 24.31
N ARG A 588 4.06 -29.29 25.54
CA ARG A 588 4.02 -30.15 26.72
C ARG A 588 4.72 -31.53 26.59
N GLY A 589 5.76 -31.55 25.72
CA GLY A 589 6.55 -32.75 25.51
C GLY A 589 6.00 -33.72 24.47
N LEU A 590 4.94 -33.35 23.76
CA LEU A 590 4.45 -34.13 22.62
C LEU A 590 5.22 -33.70 21.37
N LEU A 591 5.94 -34.64 20.77
CA LEU A 591 6.68 -34.44 19.54
C LEU A 591 6.06 -35.27 18.42
N ALA A 592 5.86 -34.60 17.29
CA ALA A 592 5.45 -35.26 16.05
C ALA A 592 6.59 -35.23 15.04
N ASP A 593 6.76 -36.33 14.31
CA ASP A 593 7.85 -36.50 13.33
C ASP A 593 7.38 -36.24 11.92
N ARG A 594 8.30 -35.72 11.07
CA ARG A 594 8.07 -35.57 9.62
C ARG A 594 6.75 -34.88 9.30
N ALA A 595 6.49 -33.77 9.95
CA ALA A 595 5.29 -33.01 9.74
C ALA A 595 5.35 -32.26 8.39
N ASN A 596 4.27 -32.34 7.63
CA ASN A 596 4.02 -31.55 6.45
C ASN A 596 2.72 -30.78 6.66
N LEU A 597 2.71 -29.52 6.27
CA LEU A 597 1.50 -28.70 6.35
C LEU A 597 1.58 -27.52 5.38
N THR A 598 0.46 -27.01 4.96
CA THR A 598 0.38 -25.78 4.17
C THR A 598 -0.18 -24.68 5.05
N LEU A 599 0.59 -23.59 5.19
CA LEU A 599 0.18 -22.38 5.88
C LEU A 599 -0.36 -21.38 4.86
N VAL A 600 -1.61 -20.99 4.99
CA VAL A 600 -2.27 -20.03 4.09
C VAL A 600 -2.77 -18.84 4.89
N ARG A 601 -2.41 -17.64 4.45
CA ARG A 601 -2.93 -16.40 5.00
C ARG A 601 -3.68 -15.62 3.92
N GLU A 602 -4.96 -15.35 4.17
CA GLU A 602 -5.85 -14.59 3.32
C GLU A 602 -6.54 -13.50 4.17
N GLY A 603 -6.14 -12.25 3.97
CA GLY A 603 -6.63 -11.15 4.81
C GLY A 603 -6.33 -11.37 6.30
N ASP A 604 -7.36 -11.34 7.14
CA ASP A 604 -7.26 -11.53 8.60
C ASP A 604 -7.29 -13.00 9.03
N ALA A 605 -7.37 -13.93 8.09
CA ALA A 605 -7.43 -15.36 8.37
C ALA A 605 -6.09 -16.04 8.09
N LEU A 606 -5.63 -16.83 9.05
CA LEU A 606 -4.49 -17.74 8.94
C LEU A 606 -5.02 -19.17 9.00
N SER A 607 -4.82 -19.94 7.95
CA SER A 607 -5.23 -21.33 7.87
C SER A 607 -4.02 -22.25 7.82
N LEU A 608 -4.04 -23.27 8.65
CA LEU A 608 -3.15 -24.42 8.62
C LEU A 608 -3.93 -25.54 7.95
N ARG A 609 -3.46 -25.97 6.78
CA ARG A 609 -4.13 -26.99 5.96
C ARG A 609 -3.23 -28.21 5.79
N ASP A 610 -3.84 -29.35 5.54
CA ASP A 610 -3.17 -30.58 5.14
C ASP A 610 -2.05 -31.04 6.11
N LEU A 611 -2.23 -30.75 7.42
CA LEU A 611 -1.31 -31.24 8.43
C LEU A 611 -1.25 -32.77 8.36
N SER A 612 -0.08 -33.31 8.21
CA SER A 612 0.23 -34.73 8.27
C SER A 612 1.55 -34.93 8.98
N ALA A 613 1.56 -35.73 10.05
CA ALA A 613 2.76 -35.99 10.85
C ALA A 613 2.72 -37.39 11.47
N GLY A 614 3.83 -37.95 11.84
CA GLY A 614 3.92 -39.11 12.69
C GLY A 614 3.77 -38.73 14.16
N LEU A 615 2.95 -39.40 14.92
CA LEU A 615 2.75 -39.11 16.33
C LEU A 615 2.64 -40.43 17.13
N ALA A 616 3.57 -40.66 18.05
CA ALA A 616 3.59 -41.84 18.90
C ALA A 616 3.35 -43.14 18.11
N GLY A 617 4.06 -43.37 17.01
CA GLY A 617 3.96 -44.54 16.17
C GLY A 617 2.69 -44.62 15.28
N GLY A 618 1.81 -43.65 15.37
CA GLY A 618 0.62 -43.45 14.54
C GLY A 618 0.72 -42.22 13.62
N ARG A 619 -0.41 -41.77 13.10
CA ARG A 619 -0.51 -40.62 12.22
C ARG A 619 -1.39 -39.52 12.84
N LEU A 620 -0.92 -38.31 12.80
CA LEU A 620 -1.65 -37.07 13.08
C LEU A 620 -2.00 -36.39 11.77
N SER A 621 -3.25 -36.01 11.59
CA SER A 621 -3.68 -35.17 10.47
C SER A 621 -4.68 -34.13 10.95
N GLY A 622 -4.87 -33.04 10.21
CA GLY A 622 -5.83 -32.02 10.59
C GLY A 622 -5.70 -30.71 9.84
N SER A 623 -6.59 -29.81 10.19
CA SER A 623 -6.61 -28.44 9.71
C SER A 623 -7.09 -27.50 10.81
N ALA A 624 -6.64 -26.25 10.78
CA ALA A 624 -7.10 -25.22 11.69
C ALA A 624 -7.11 -23.85 10.99
N THR A 625 -8.07 -23.04 11.35
CA THR A 625 -8.18 -21.65 10.86
C THR A 625 -8.30 -20.73 12.06
N LEU A 626 -7.47 -19.68 12.03
CA LEU A 626 -7.50 -18.56 12.95
C LEU A 626 -7.95 -17.33 12.19
N ALA A 627 -9.07 -16.75 12.53
CA ALA A 627 -9.54 -15.46 12.02
C ALA A 627 -9.48 -14.39 13.12
N ARG A 628 -9.24 -13.13 12.73
CA ARG A 628 -9.10 -12.02 13.69
C ARG A 628 -10.04 -10.86 13.36
N PRO A 629 -11.36 -11.04 13.47
CA PRO A 629 -12.29 -9.96 13.22
C PRO A 629 -12.22 -8.91 14.36
N GLY A 630 -11.73 -7.71 14.08
CA GLY A 630 -11.92 -6.55 14.96
C GLY A 630 -11.32 -6.62 16.37
N GLY A 631 -10.13 -7.24 16.55
CA GLY A 631 -9.44 -7.30 17.86
C GLY A 631 -9.82 -8.51 18.73
N ALA A 632 -10.74 -9.35 18.30
CA ALA A 632 -10.96 -10.68 18.82
C ALA A 632 -10.31 -11.74 17.92
N ALA A 633 -10.09 -12.95 18.42
CA ALA A 633 -9.64 -14.09 17.62
C ALA A 633 -10.75 -15.15 17.63
N ALA A 634 -10.96 -15.78 16.48
CA ALA A 634 -11.81 -16.95 16.32
C ALA A 634 -10.93 -18.10 15.76
N VAL A 635 -10.88 -19.20 16.49
CA VAL A 635 -10.15 -20.41 16.08
C VAL A 635 -11.16 -21.51 15.81
N SER A 636 -11.00 -22.22 14.72
CA SER A 636 -11.76 -23.43 14.41
C SER A 636 -10.86 -24.45 13.74
N GLY A 637 -11.17 -25.73 13.89
CA GLY A 637 -10.36 -26.75 13.24
C GLY A 637 -10.86 -28.16 13.47
N GLU A 638 -10.20 -29.06 12.79
CA GLU A 638 -10.38 -30.50 13.00
C GLU A 638 -9.01 -31.19 13.10
N GLY A 639 -8.94 -32.15 13.98
CA GLY A 639 -7.79 -33.00 14.20
C GLY A 639 -8.17 -34.45 14.17
N ARG A 640 -7.30 -35.28 13.64
CA ARG A 640 -7.45 -36.72 13.56
C ARG A 640 -6.14 -37.39 13.95
N ILE A 641 -6.23 -38.32 14.84
CA ILE A 641 -5.14 -39.21 15.20
C ILE A 641 -5.57 -40.60 14.77
N ASP A 642 -4.73 -41.30 14.03
CA ASP A 642 -4.95 -42.68 13.62
C ASP A 642 -3.84 -43.54 14.20
N ASP A 643 -4.27 -44.54 15.00
CA ASP A 643 -3.45 -45.65 15.44
C ASP A 643 -2.21 -45.26 16.25
N ALA A 644 -2.26 -44.23 17.09
CA ALA A 644 -1.15 -43.79 17.94
C ALA A 644 -1.05 -44.62 19.22
N GLU A 645 0.18 -44.94 19.66
CA GLU A 645 0.42 -45.70 20.92
C GLU A 645 0.03 -44.83 22.13
N LEU A 646 -0.82 -45.36 22.93
CA LEU A 646 -1.36 -44.66 24.11
C LEU A 646 -0.26 -44.35 25.15
N GLY A 647 0.67 -45.24 25.34
CA GLY A 647 1.83 -45.03 26.22
C GLY A 647 2.72 -43.87 25.81
N GLY A 648 2.90 -43.68 24.48
CA GLY A 648 3.67 -42.56 23.91
C GLY A 648 2.94 -41.22 24.04
N LEU A 649 1.59 -41.19 23.97
CA LEU A 649 0.79 -39.99 24.14
C LEU A 649 0.68 -39.53 25.60
N THR A 650 0.57 -40.51 26.54
CA THR A 650 0.36 -40.22 27.96
C THR A 650 1.68 -40.07 28.74
N GLY A 651 2.75 -40.60 28.19
CA GLY A 651 4.04 -40.73 28.90
C GLY A 651 4.02 -41.83 29.96
N ALA A 652 2.96 -42.68 30.00
CA ALA A 652 2.81 -43.77 30.93
C ALA A 652 3.11 -45.09 30.21
N GLY A 653 4.32 -45.60 30.32
CA GLY A 653 4.71 -46.86 29.67
C GLY A 653 3.96 -48.12 30.11
N SER A 654 3.18 -48.01 31.20
CA SER A 654 2.37 -49.11 31.72
C SER A 654 0.98 -49.18 31.07
N ILE A 655 0.51 -48.15 30.34
CA ILE A 655 -0.76 -48.11 29.64
C ILE A 655 -0.55 -48.58 28.20
N GLY A 656 -1.14 -49.76 27.84
CA GLY A 656 -1.01 -50.29 26.47
C GLY A 656 -2.27 -50.03 25.64
N GLY A 657 -2.08 -50.09 24.31
CA GLY A 657 -3.16 -49.91 23.34
C GLY A 657 -2.91 -48.82 22.34
N ARG A 658 -3.79 -48.75 21.35
CA ARG A 658 -3.72 -47.77 20.29
C ARG A 658 -4.96 -46.88 20.30
N LEU A 659 -4.70 -45.56 20.05
CA LEU A 659 -5.71 -44.54 20.03
C LEU A 659 -5.95 -44.06 18.60
N SER A 660 -7.19 -44.06 18.18
CA SER A 660 -7.68 -43.28 17.06
C SER A 660 -8.69 -42.26 17.57
N ALA A 661 -8.59 -41.01 17.18
CA ALA A 661 -9.49 -39.96 17.64
C ALA A 661 -9.75 -38.94 16.53
N VAL A 662 -10.94 -38.44 16.50
CA VAL A 662 -11.34 -37.30 15.65
C VAL A 662 -11.90 -36.23 16.57
N LEU A 663 -11.48 -35.01 16.39
CA LEU A 663 -11.91 -33.84 17.15
C LEU A 663 -12.25 -32.70 16.21
N ARG A 664 -13.40 -32.08 16.38
CA ARG A 664 -13.73 -30.77 15.82
C ARG A 664 -13.84 -29.77 16.95
N PHE A 665 -13.20 -28.63 16.80
CA PHE A 665 -13.14 -27.65 17.87
C PHE A 665 -13.31 -26.23 17.36
N GLY A 666 -13.74 -25.33 18.25
CA GLY A 666 -13.83 -23.90 18.01
C GLY A 666 -13.68 -23.13 19.31
N ALA A 667 -13.20 -21.90 19.19
CA ALA A 667 -13.09 -20.95 20.29
C ALA A 667 -13.09 -19.52 19.77
N THR A 668 -13.63 -18.59 20.57
CA THR A 668 -13.58 -17.15 20.31
C THR A 668 -13.12 -16.40 21.53
N GLY A 669 -12.36 -15.32 21.36
CA GLY A 669 -11.90 -14.56 22.51
C GLY A 669 -11.02 -13.37 22.16
N ALA A 670 -10.98 -12.39 23.05
CA ALA A 670 -10.13 -11.20 22.92
C ALA A 670 -8.74 -11.39 23.55
N SER A 671 -8.46 -12.57 24.13
CA SER A 671 -7.17 -12.93 24.74
C SER A 671 -6.97 -14.44 24.68
N LEU A 672 -5.74 -14.92 24.91
CA LEU A 672 -5.44 -16.36 25.02
C LEU A 672 -6.26 -17.06 26.10
N ALA A 673 -6.42 -16.41 27.25
CA ALA A 673 -7.21 -16.96 28.35
C ALA A 673 -8.68 -17.07 27.95
N ALA A 674 -9.21 -16.06 27.24
CA ALA A 674 -10.58 -16.10 26.73
C ALA A 674 -10.77 -17.22 25.69
N LEU A 675 -9.86 -17.37 24.72
CA LEU A 675 -9.88 -18.49 23.76
C LEU A 675 -9.83 -19.85 24.45
N ALA A 676 -8.96 -20.01 25.45
CA ALA A 676 -8.83 -21.25 26.17
C ALA A 676 -10.08 -21.59 27.01
N ASN A 677 -10.76 -20.58 27.54
CA ASN A 677 -12.00 -20.76 28.29
C ASN A 677 -13.23 -21.02 27.41
N ASP A 678 -13.22 -20.50 26.17
CA ASP A 678 -14.28 -20.70 25.18
C ASP A 678 -14.08 -21.95 24.33
N LEU A 679 -12.92 -22.64 24.48
CA LEU A 679 -12.60 -23.80 23.67
C LEU A 679 -13.63 -24.90 23.85
N SER A 680 -14.37 -25.14 22.79
CA SER A 680 -15.48 -26.11 22.73
C SER A 680 -15.34 -27.00 21.50
N GLY A 681 -15.97 -28.18 21.55
CA GLY A 681 -15.90 -29.11 20.45
C GLY A 681 -16.58 -30.43 20.72
N ASN A 682 -16.49 -31.33 19.76
CA ASN A 682 -16.95 -32.67 19.85
C ASN A 682 -16.08 -33.64 19.05
N GLY A 683 -16.15 -34.90 19.40
CA GLY A 683 -15.36 -35.93 18.73
C GLY A 683 -15.70 -37.33 19.16
N GLU A 684 -14.88 -38.25 18.67
CA GLU A 684 -14.96 -39.66 19.02
C GLU A 684 -13.56 -40.21 19.30
N ILE A 685 -13.43 -40.97 20.33
CA ILE A 685 -12.22 -41.73 20.68
C ILE A 685 -12.52 -43.21 20.41
N ARG A 686 -11.58 -43.88 19.74
CA ARG A 686 -11.57 -45.31 19.55
C ARG A 686 -10.25 -45.87 20.07
N LEU A 687 -10.34 -46.81 21.01
CA LEU A 687 -9.21 -47.50 21.60
C LEU A 687 -9.19 -48.93 21.11
N THR A 688 -8.07 -49.45 20.69
CA THR A 688 -7.86 -50.87 20.31
C THR A 688 -6.74 -51.45 21.16
N GLY A 689 -6.98 -52.70 21.65
CA GLY A 689 -6.00 -53.40 22.46
C GLY A 689 -5.69 -52.67 23.78
N LEU A 690 -6.69 -52.04 24.41
CA LEU A 690 -6.50 -51.30 25.67
C LEU A 690 -6.05 -52.25 26.77
N VAL A 691 -4.94 -51.86 27.42
CA VAL A 691 -4.38 -52.58 28.60
C VAL A 691 -4.10 -51.54 29.69
N LEU A 692 -4.73 -51.70 30.83
CA LEU A 692 -4.56 -50.89 32.02
C LEU A 692 -4.00 -51.76 33.18
N PRO A 693 -2.95 -51.33 33.86
CA PRO A 693 -2.41 -52.10 35.00
C PRO A 693 -3.33 -52.02 36.20
N GLY A 694 -3.34 -53.05 37.04
CA GLY A 694 -4.03 -53.02 38.30
C GLY A 694 -5.55 -53.03 38.25
N ALA A 695 -6.16 -53.69 37.24
CA ALA A 695 -7.62 -53.78 37.07
C ALA A 695 -8.04 -55.11 36.42
N ASP A 696 -7.55 -56.22 36.90
CA ASP A 696 -7.85 -57.59 36.42
C ASP A 696 -9.38 -57.83 36.31
N ALA A 697 -9.86 -58.30 35.17
CA ALA A 697 -11.25 -58.57 34.90
C ALA A 697 -11.87 -59.70 35.75
N GLY A 698 -11.06 -60.68 36.11
CA GLY A 698 -11.46 -61.82 36.95
C GLY A 698 -11.38 -61.56 38.45
N ALA A 699 -11.02 -60.35 38.86
CA ALA A 699 -10.79 -59.99 40.25
C ALA A 699 -12.03 -60.15 41.12
N LEU A 700 -13.21 -59.79 40.57
CA LEU A 700 -14.47 -59.91 41.32
C LEU A 700 -14.82 -61.36 41.69
N ASP A 701 -14.69 -62.28 40.74
CA ASP A 701 -14.96 -63.68 40.96
C ASP A 701 -14.01 -64.30 41.96
N ARG A 702 -12.70 -64.04 41.83
CA ARG A 702 -11.67 -64.51 42.73
C ARG A 702 -11.80 -63.89 44.13
N ALA A 703 -12.07 -62.64 44.28
CA ALA A 703 -12.26 -61.96 45.54
C ALA A 703 -13.52 -62.50 46.29
N LEU A 704 -14.61 -62.65 45.58
CA LEU A 704 -15.84 -63.25 46.12
C LEU A 704 -15.61 -64.72 46.54
N GLY A 705 -14.87 -65.48 45.70
CA GLY A 705 -14.49 -66.87 46.04
C GLY A 705 -13.69 -66.95 47.31
N LYS A 706 -12.67 -66.05 47.47
CA LYS A 706 -11.84 -65.99 48.67
C LYS A 706 -12.67 -65.49 49.87
N ALA A 707 -13.51 -64.48 49.74
CA ALA A 707 -14.36 -63.96 50.81
C ALA A 707 -15.34 -65.03 51.33
N LEU A 708 -15.94 -65.82 50.44
CA LEU A 708 -16.89 -66.93 50.80
C LEU A 708 -16.20 -68.13 51.43
N ALA A 709 -14.85 -68.22 51.35
CA ALA A 709 -14.08 -69.26 52.00
C ALA A 709 -13.57 -68.86 53.40
N GLU A 710 -13.72 -67.59 53.81
CA GLU A 710 -13.41 -67.10 55.13
C GLU A 710 -14.54 -67.41 56.16
N ASP A 711 -14.18 -67.49 57.42
CA ASP A 711 -15.13 -67.74 58.51
C ASP A 711 -16.07 -66.55 58.73
N ASP A 712 -15.60 -65.31 58.44
CA ASP A 712 -16.45 -64.11 58.52
C ASP A 712 -16.36 -63.37 57.22
N PRO A 713 -17.14 -63.69 56.20
CA PRO A 713 -17.14 -63.08 54.87
C PRO A 713 -17.50 -61.59 54.84
N LEU A 714 -18.17 -61.10 55.86
CA LEU A 714 -18.71 -59.71 55.95
C LEU A 714 -17.84 -58.81 56.85
N ARG A 715 -16.67 -59.26 57.31
CA ARG A 715 -15.78 -58.46 58.12
C ARG A 715 -15.48 -57.09 57.43
N GLU A 716 -15.68 -56.05 58.20
CA GLU A 716 -15.48 -54.66 57.69
C GLU A 716 -14.15 -54.45 56.99
N GLY A 717 -14.17 -53.84 55.78
CA GLY A 717 -12.99 -53.58 54.97
C GLY A 717 -12.30 -54.78 54.32
N ARG A 718 -12.65 -55.98 54.69
CA ARG A 718 -11.99 -57.25 54.22
C ARG A 718 -12.27 -57.51 52.76
N LEU A 719 -13.51 -57.36 52.32
CA LEU A 719 -13.89 -57.54 50.91
C LEU A 719 -13.20 -56.50 50.05
N GLN A 720 -13.12 -55.25 50.54
CA GLN A 720 -12.42 -54.18 49.81
C GLN A 720 -10.94 -54.49 49.63
N ALA A 721 -10.26 -55.00 50.69
CA ALA A 721 -8.86 -55.41 50.60
C ALA A 721 -8.65 -56.56 49.59
N LEU A 722 -9.48 -57.61 49.66
CA LEU A 722 -9.43 -58.73 48.74
C LEU A 722 -9.66 -58.29 47.27
N VAL A 723 -10.66 -57.45 47.03
CA VAL A 723 -10.91 -56.88 45.67
C VAL A 723 -9.74 -56.04 45.19
N SER A 724 -9.18 -55.21 46.07
CA SER A 724 -8.01 -54.40 45.76
C SER A 724 -6.79 -55.24 45.38
N ASP A 725 -6.50 -56.30 46.14
CA ASP A 725 -5.37 -57.20 45.90
C ASP A 725 -5.57 -57.95 44.56
N GLU A 726 -6.74 -58.52 44.36
CA GLU A 726 -7.06 -59.26 43.15
C GLU A 726 -7.08 -58.40 41.89
N LEU A 727 -7.57 -57.15 41.97
CA LEU A 727 -7.48 -56.15 40.89
C LEU A 727 -6.00 -55.89 40.56
N SER A 728 -5.12 -55.85 41.54
CA SER A 728 -3.70 -55.60 41.36
C SER A 728 -2.92 -56.75 40.76
N ALA A 729 -3.51 -57.96 40.76
CA ALA A 729 -2.84 -59.18 40.31
C ALA A 729 -2.65 -59.27 38.79
N GLY A 730 -3.41 -58.53 38.04
CA GLY A 730 -3.32 -58.48 36.58
C GLY A 730 -3.79 -57.20 35.92
N PRO A 731 -3.54 -57.02 34.63
CA PRO A 731 -4.00 -55.88 33.89
C PRO A 731 -5.46 -56.08 33.39
N LEU A 732 -6.19 -55.01 33.30
CA LEU A 732 -7.42 -54.94 32.50
C LEU A 732 -7.06 -55.07 31.02
N ARG A 733 -7.71 -55.99 30.31
CA ARG A 733 -7.56 -56.15 28.86
C ARG A 733 -8.93 -56.10 28.18
N ALA A 734 -9.13 -55.10 27.35
CA ALA A 734 -10.33 -55.01 26.53
C ALA A 734 -10.32 -56.13 25.47
N THR A 735 -11.44 -56.83 25.30
CA THR A 735 -11.61 -57.93 24.33
C THR A 735 -11.91 -57.41 22.90
N GLY A 736 -12.36 -56.17 22.78
CA GLY A 736 -12.69 -55.52 21.53
C GLY A 736 -12.37 -54.05 21.50
N PRO A 737 -12.64 -53.35 20.39
CA PRO A 737 -12.46 -51.92 20.29
C PRO A 737 -13.43 -51.18 21.22
N VAL A 738 -12.96 -50.14 21.87
CA VAL A 738 -13.76 -49.27 22.74
C VAL A 738 -13.95 -47.94 22.00
N SER A 739 -15.23 -47.59 21.75
CA SER A 739 -15.58 -46.29 21.16
C SER A 739 -16.35 -45.44 22.18
N ALA A 740 -15.94 -44.18 22.28
CA ALA A 740 -16.58 -43.22 23.18
C ALA A 740 -16.66 -41.84 22.48
N PRO A 741 -17.90 -41.40 22.18
CA PRO A 741 -18.11 -40.02 21.76
C PRO A 741 -17.81 -39.10 22.95
N PHE A 742 -17.22 -37.92 22.64
CA PHE A 742 -16.88 -36.94 23.68
C PHE A 742 -17.26 -35.51 23.27
N THR A 743 -17.39 -34.67 24.25
CA THR A 743 -17.49 -33.21 24.10
C THR A 743 -16.29 -32.53 24.75
N LEU A 744 -15.85 -31.46 24.16
CA LEU A 744 -14.85 -30.58 24.69
C LEU A 744 -15.56 -29.29 25.15
N SER A 745 -15.36 -28.89 26.39
CA SER A 745 -15.96 -27.68 26.95
C SER A 745 -14.94 -27.00 27.88
N ALA A 746 -14.69 -25.71 27.66
CA ALA A 746 -13.67 -24.96 28.39
C ALA A 746 -12.31 -25.68 28.42
N GLY A 747 -11.97 -26.41 27.35
CA GLY A 747 -10.72 -27.17 27.24
C GLY A 747 -10.69 -28.49 27.99
N THR A 748 -11.78 -28.92 28.59
CA THR A 748 -11.95 -30.22 29.28
C THR A 748 -12.73 -31.18 28.39
N LEU A 749 -12.19 -32.38 28.16
CA LEU A 749 -12.81 -33.44 27.41
C LEU A 749 -13.70 -34.26 28.34
N ARG A 750 -14.93 -34.54 27.96
CA ARG A 750 -15.88 -35.40 28.69
C ARG A 750 -16.53 -36.37 27.71
N THR A 751 -16.40 -37.69 28.01
CA THR A 751 -17.07 -38.72 27.22
C THR A 751 -18.53 -38.85 27.61
N ALA A 752 -19.37 -39.25 26.66
CA ALA A 752 -20.63 -39.87 26.99
C ALA A 752 -20.34 -41.21 27.70
N PRO A 753 -21.30 -41.80 28.42
CA PRO A 753 -21.15 -43.14 28.99
C PRO A 753 -20.79 -44.17 27.93
N PHE A 754 -19.77 -44.96 28.19
CA PHE A 754 -19.31 -46.01 27.26
C PHE A 754 -18.98 -47.30 28.02
N ALA A 755 -18.91 -48.39 27.30
CA ALA A 755 -18.65 -49.71 27.85
C ALA A 755 -17.31 -50.26 27.37
N ILE A 756 -16.58 -50.90 28.27
CA ILE A 756 -15.39 -51.70 27.96
C ILE A 756 -15.74 -53.15 28.26
N ASP A 757 -15.72 -54.00 27.24
CA ASP A 757 -15.89 -55.42 27.36
C ASP A 757 -14.54 -56.08 27.72
N LEU A 758 -14.54 -56.84 28.80
CA LEU A 758 -13.34 -57.48 29.35
C LEU A 758 -13.46 -59.03 29.29
N GLY A 759 -14.53 -59.57 28.64
CA GLY A 759 -14.83 -61.00 28.56
C GLY A 759 -15.43 -61.53 29.86
N GLN A 760 -14.71 -61.49 30.94
CA GLN A 760 -15.19 -61.95 32.26
C GLN A 760 -15.91 -60.87 33.08
N ALA A 761 -15.80 -59.62 32.66
CA ALA A 761 -16.45 -58.47 33.26
C ALA A 761 -16.73 -57.40 32.23
N ARG A 762 -17.58 -56.45 32.59
CA ARG A 762 -17.84 -55.27 31.78
C ARG A 762 -17.72 -54.00 32.62
N TRP A 763 -16.91 -53.03 32.14
CA TRP A 763 -16.87 -51.72 32.78
C TRP A 763 -17.75 -50.75 32.01
N ASN A 764 -18.66 -50.06 32.70
CA ASN A 764 -19.51 -49.01 32.14
C ASN A 764 -19.26 -47.71 32.89
N GLY A 765 -18.91 -46.62 32.17
CA GLY A 765 -18.60 -45.38 32.86
C GLY A 765 -18.35 -44.20 31.91
N THR A 766 -17.82 -43.17 32.48
CA THR A 766 -17.48 -41.92 31.81
C THR A 766 -16.03 -41.57 32.08
N LEU A 767 -15.41 -40.85 31.16
CA LEU A 767 -14.04 -40.35 31.27
C LEU A 767 -14.05 -38.83 31.11
N GLN A 768 -13.42 -38.12 32.02
CA GLN A 768 -13.09 -36.72 31.91
C GLN A 768 -11.57 -36.57 31.84
N VAL A 769 -11.05 -35.80 30.88
CA VAL A 769 -9.62 -35.48 30.74
C VAL A 769 -9.46 -33.98 30.70
N ASP A 770 -8.60 -33.45 31.55
CA ASP A 770 -8.14 -32.06 31.48
C ASP A 770 -6.71 -32.05 30.92
N PRO A 771 -6.53 -31.71 29.63
CA PRO A 771 -5.22 -31.63 29.02
C PRO A 771 -4.34 -30.53 29.62
N ARG A 772 -4.92 -29.50 30.25
CA ARG A 772 -4.16 -28.38 30.85
C ARG A 772 -3.49 -28.82 32.14
N GLN A 773 -4.21 -29.62 32.96
CA GLN A 773 -3.70 -30.16 34.20
C GLN A 773 -3.02 -31.52 34.01
N ARG A 774 -3.10 -32.10 32.80
CA ARG A 774 -2.68 -33.50 32.51
C ARG A 774 -3.29 -34.47 33.48
N SER A 775 -4.55 -34.29 33.81
CA SER A 775 -5.30 -35.13 34.73
C SER A 775 -6.46 -35.83 34.03
N LEU A 776 -6.80 -36.99 34.55
CA LEU A 776 -7.99 -37.73 34.17
C LEU A 776 -8.86 -38.03 35.39
N ASP A 777 -10.14 -38.19 35.14
CA ASP A 777 -11.12 -38.76 36.10
C ASP A 777 -12.06 -39.70 35.33
N ALA A 778 -11.84 -40.98 35.52
CA ALA A 778 -12.67 -42.06 34.98
C ALA A 778 -13.52 -42.67 36.09
N ARG A 779 -14.82 -42.65 35.93
CA ARG A 779 -15.76 -43.19 36.92
C ARG A 779 -16.69 -44.17 36.25
N GLY A 780 -16.82 -45.36 36.83
CA GLY A 780 -17.69 -46.35 36.26
C GLY A 780 -17.95 -47.53 37.19
N VAL A 781 -18.74 -48.42 36.71
CA VAL A 781 -19.13 -49.66 37.39
C VAL A 781 -18.51 -50.83 36.63
N LEU A 782 -17.71 -51.61 37.31
CA LEU A 782 -17.21 -52.90 36.84
C LEU A 782 -18.23 -53.98 37.29
N THR A 783 -18.84 -54.64 36.34
CA THR A 783 -19.82 -55.67 36.54
C THR A 783 -19.24 -56.99 36.04
N ALA A 784 -19.24 -57.99 36.84
CA ALA A 784 -18.85 -59.38 36.44
C ALA A 784 -19.86 -59.96 35.45
N ALA A 785 -19.41 -60.81 34.54
CA ALA A 785 -20.26 -61.47 33.56
C ALA A 785 -21.30 -62.48 34.26
N ALA A 786 -20.88 -63.08 35.34
CA ALA A 786 -21.73 -63.97 36.14
C ALA A 786 -21.40 -63.81 37.62
N GLY A 787 -22.27 -64.14 38.50
CA GLY A 787 -22.04 -64.26 39.92
C GLY A 787 -21.59 -65.67 40.32
N PRO A 788 -20.95 -65.83 41.51
CA PRO A 788 -20.67 -67.14 42.06
C PRO A 788 -21.92 -68.01 42.26
N LYS A 789 -21.72 -69.30 42.28
CA LYS A 789 -22.84 -70.27 42.42
C LYS A 789 -23.71 -69.95 43.63
N GLY A 790 -24.97 -69.67 43.37
CA GLY A 790 -25.93 -69.26 44.39
C GLY A 790 -26.14 -67.74 44.50
N TRP A 791 -25.52 -66.99 43.74
CA TRP A 791 -25.68 -65.54 43.68
C TRP A 791 -27.05 -65.19 43.07
N SER A 792 -27.87 -64.50 43.82
CA SER A 792 -29.22 -64.11 43.42
C SER A 792 -29.27 -62.60 43.20
N GLY A 793 -29.89 -62.17 42.09
CA GLY A 793 -30.06 -60.80 41.78
C GLY A 793 -29.12 -60.30 40.68
N ALA A 794 -28.81 -58.96 40.68
CA ALA A 794 -27.90 -58.34 39.68
C ALA A 794 -26.49 -58.94 39.80
N ALA A 795 -25.79 -58.98 38.66
CA ALA A 795 -24.39 -59.46 38.62
C ALA A 795 -23.52 -58.70 39.62
N PRO A 796 -22.48 -59.33 40.20
CA PRO A 796 -21.55 -58.63 41.10
C PRO A 796 -20.95 -57.39 40.47
N ALA A 797 -21.00 -56.29 41.18
CA ALA A 797 -20.54 -55.01 40.65
C ALA A 797 -19.83 -54.18 41.72
N ILE A 798 -18.81 -53.43 41.29
CA ILE A 798 -18.09 -52.46 42.10
C ILE A 798 -18.00 -51.11 41.35
N GLN A 799 -17.91 -50.02 42.09
CA GLN A 799 -17.49 -48.76 41.48
C GLN A 799 -15.96 -48.78 41.35
N LEU A 800 -15.52 -48.72 40.10
CA LEU A 800 -14.09 -48.70 39.78
C LEU A 800 -13.79 -47.44 38.93
N GLY A 801 -12.98 -46.57 39.50
CA GLY A 801 -12.52 -45.35 38.84
C GLY A 801 -11.01 -45.19 38.89
N PHE A 802 -10.53 -44.22 38.05
CA PHE A 802 -9.13 -43.80 38.03
C PHE A 802 -9.12 -42.30 38.03
N ALA A 803 -8.34 -41.66 38.89
CA ALA A 803 -8.26 -40.24 38.97
C ALA A 803 -6.80 -39.76 39.24
N GLY A 804 -6.43 -38.55 38.79
CA GLY A 804 -5.13 -37.97 39.00
C GLY A 804 -4.33 -37.75 37.72
N PRO A 805 -2.98 -37.68 37.83
CA PRO A 805 -2.13 -37.41 36.67
C PRO A 805 -2.28 -38.47 35.56
N LEU A 806 -2.27 -38.06 34.29
CA LEU A 806 -2.30 -38.97 33.13
C LEU A 806 -1.14 -40.01 33.14
N THR A 807 -0.02 -39.66 33.73
CA THR A 807 1.20 -40.49 33.81
C THR A 807 1.08 -41.59 34.87
N ALA A 808 0.28 -41.38 35.91
CA ALA A 808 0.12 -42.29 37.06
C ALA A 808 -1.26 -42.10 37.74
N PRO A 809 -2.35 -42.51 37.07
CA PRO A 809 -3.66 -42.37 37.67
C PRO A 809 -3.87 -43.29 38.85
N GLU A 810 -4.40 -42.75 39.93
CA GLU A 810 -4.74 -43.49 41.14
C GLU A 810 -6.09 -44.23 40.99
N ARG A 811 -6.10 -45.50 41.40
CA ARG A 811 -7.32 -46.29 41.40
C ARG A 811 -8.23 -45.87 42.56
N ARG A 812 -9.51 -45.66 42.28
CA ARG A 812 -10.57 -45.46 43.27
C ARG A 812 -11.53 -46.65 43.26
N LEU A 813 -11.77 -47.19 44.41
CA LEU A 813 -12.57 -48.40 44.57
C LEU A 813 -13.63 -48.18 45.62
N ASP A 814 -14.89 -48.51 45.27
CA ASP A 814 -16.00 -48.63 46.20
C ASP A 814 -16.66 -49.99 46.01
N THR A 815 -16.63 -50.82 47.04
CA THR A 815 -17.14 -52.18 47.06
C THR A 815 -18.51 -52.30 47.72
N ALA A 816 -19.16 -51.22 48.11
CA ALA A 816 -20.43 -51.23 48.80
C ALA A 816 -21.53 -52.06 48.06
N PRO A 817 -21.69 -51.94 46.72
CA PRO A 817 -22.63 -52.75 45.97
C PRO A 817 -22.34 -54.24 46.05
N LEU A 818 -21.03 -54.59 46.02
CA LEU A 818 -20.60 -56.01 46.12
C LEU A 818 -20.74 -56.51 47.49
N THR A 819 -20.51 -55.76 48.58
CA THR A 819 -20.72 -56.14 49.99
C THR A 819 -22.15 -56.37 50.21
N THR A 820 -23.04 -55.57 49.65
CA THR A 820 -24.48 -55.79 49.77
C THR A 820 -24.95 -57.11 49.13
N GLY A 821 -24.39 -57.40 47.91
CA GLY A 821 -24.66 -58.67 47.23
C GLY A 821 -24.06 -59.88 47.97
N LEU A 822 -22.83 -59.75 48.52
CA LEU A 822 -22.21 -60.79 49.33
C LEU A 822 -23.02 -61.07 50.63
N ALA A 823 -23.47 -60.01 51.30
CA ALA A 823 -24.32 -60.10 52.47
C ALA A 823 -25.62 -60.85 52.18
N ALA A 824 -26.25 -60.55 51.00
CA ALA A 824 -27.46 -61.32 50.58
C ALA A 824 -27.14 -62.78 50.31
N LEU A 825 -25.99 -63.11 49.68
CA LEU A 825 -25.57 -64.46 49.42
C LEU A 825 -25.27 -65.26 50.72
N VAL A 826 -24.56 -64.60 51.64
CA VAL A 826 -24.29 -65.18 52.98
C VAL A 826 -25.58 -65.40 53.74
N LEU A 827 -26.45 -64.37 53.73
CA LEU A 827 -27.71 -64.49 54.36
C LEU A 827 -28.58 -65.63 53.74
N GLN A 828 -28.50 -65.71 52.40
CA GLN A 828 -29.21 -66.81 51.70
C GLN A 828 -28.63 -68.18 52.08
N ARG A 829 -27.30 -68.32 52.18
CA ARG A 829 -26.64 -69.52 52.63
C ARG A 829 -26.99 -69.85 54.12
N GLU A 830 -27.06 -68.83 54.95
CA GLU A 830 -27.52 -69.00 56.33
C GLU A 830 -29.05 -69.28 56.38
N LEU A 831 -29.82 -68.68 55.48
CA LEU A 831 -31.23 -68.93 55.32
C LEU A 831 -31.47 -70.32 54.72
N GLU A 832 -30.70 -70.79 53.73
CA GLU A 832 -30.73 -72.19 53.27
C GLU A 832 -30.41 -73.19 54.39
N LYS A 833 -29.55 -72.80 55.32
CA LYS A 833 -29.38 -73.58 56.59
C LYS A 833 -30.56 -73.44 57.50
N ILE A 834 -31.26 -72.34 57.44
CA ILE A 834 -32.52 -72.15 58.30
C ILE A 834 -33.72 -72.51 57.52
N GLU A 835 -33.74 -72.60 56.17
CA GLU A 835 -34.86 -72.94 55.29
C GLU A 835 -35.36 -74.40 55.40
N LEU A 836 -34.70 -75.23 56.13
CA LEU A 836 -35.33 -76.39 56.65
C LEU A 836 -36.43 -76.02 57.71
N PHE A 837 -36.46 -74.70 58.11
CA PHE A 837 -37.40 -74.29 59.15
C PHE A 837 -38.35 -73.12 58.79
N ASP A 838 -38.08 -72.31 57.84
CA ASP A 838 -38.95 -71.17 57.56
C ASP A 838 -39.00 -70.76 56.06
N ALA A 839 -39.62 -71.59 55.25
CA ALA A 839 -39.83 -71.37 53.82
C ALA A 839 -40.85 -70.29 53.50
N ASP A 840 -41.59 -69.77 54.46
CA ASP A 840 -42.74 -68.89 54.13
C ASP A 840 -42.56 -67.37 54.41
N GLN A 841 -41.45 -66.95 55.09
CA GLN A 841 -41.24 -65.52 55.32
C GLN A 841 -40.29 -64.86 54.29
N SER A 842 -39.46 -65.64 53.58
CA SER A 842 -38.46 -65.16 52.68
C SER A 842 -39.02 -64.63 51.36
N GLU A 843 -40.18 -65.11 50.92
CA GLU A 843 -40.76 -64.64 49.64
C GLU A 843 -41.34 -63.20 49.71
N ARG A 844 -41.85 -62.80 50.89
CA ARG A 844 -42.39 -61.41 51.00
C ARG A 844 -41.38 -60.33 51.09
N GLN A 845 -40.14 -60.61 51.58
CA GLN A 845 -39.07 -59.64 51.63
C GLN A 845 -38.38 -59.53 50.26
N ARG A 846 -38.34 -60.60 49.47
CA ARG A 846 -37.70 -60.54 48.11
C ARG A 846 -38.48 -59.65 47.12
N ARG A 847 -39.82 -59.63 47.26
CA ARG A 847 -40.66 -58.79 46.39
C ARG A 847 -40.50 -57.30 46.62
N ARG A 848 -40.25 -56.80 47.83
CA ARG A 848 -40.09 -55.35 48.13
C ARG A 848 -38.76 -54.81 47.69
N ALA A 849 -37.67 -55.59 47.91
CA ALA A 849 -36.34 -55.16 47.47
C ALA A 849 -36.21 -55.04 45.93
N ARG A 850 -36.87 -55.86 45.18
CA ARG A 850 -36.93 -55.86 43.74
C ARG A 850 -37.68 -54.63 43.19
N ILE A 851 -38.74 -54.22 43.79
CA ILE A 851 -39.59 -53.10 43.38
C ILE A 851 -38.85 -51.77 43.63
N GLU A 852 -38.04 -51.67 44.71
CA GLU A 852 -37.26 -50.48 44.98
C GLU A 852 -36.05 -50.32 44.05
N MET A 853 -35.39 -51.48 43.73
CA MET A 853 -34.26 -51.43 42.78
C MET A 853 -34.69 -51.07 41.33
N ASP A 854 -35.85 -51.65 40.92
CA ASP A 854 -36.42 -51.34 39.58
C ASP A 854 -36.90 -49.87 39.48
N ARG A 855 -37.36 -49.25 40.56
CA ARG A 855 -37.70 -47.82 40.61
C ARG A 855 -36.48 -46.91 40.58
N ALA A 856 -35.38 -47.30 41.27
CA ALA A 856 -34.13 -46.54 41.23
C ALA A 856 -33.46 -46.61 39.85
N ARG A 857 -33.64 -47.78 39.17
CA ARG A 857 -33.08 -47.94 37.82
C ARG A 857 -33.85 -47.13 36.76
N ALA A 858 -35.15 -47.10 36.85
CA ALA A 858 -35.99 -46.28 35.96
C ALA A 858 -35.77 -44.78 36.13
N ALA A 859 -35.56 -44.33 37.38
CA ALA A 859 -35.26 -42.95 37.69
C ALA A 859 -33.84 -42.53 37.17
N ALA A 860 -32.85 -43.44 37.21
CA ALA A 860 -31.51 -43.17 36.69
C ALA A 860 -31.46 -43.14 35.17
N GLU A 861 -32.24 -44.04 34.51
CA GLU A 861 -32.32 -44.03 33.02
C GLU A 861 -33.09 -42.83 32.50
N GLU A 862 -34.11 -42.35 33.24
CA GLU A 862 -34.89 -41.17 32.86
C GLU A 862 -34.07 -39.88 33.04
N ALA A 863 -33.25 -39.76 34.10
CA ALA A 863 -32.33 -38.65 34.30
C ALA A 863 -31.21 -38.60 33.23
N ALA A 864 -30.70 -39.79 32.84
CA ALA A 864 -29.69 -39.88 31.76
C ALA A 864 -30.26 -39.52 30.37
N ARG A 865 -31.58 -39.85 30.15
CA ARG A 865 -32.28 -39.51 28.91
C ARG A 865 -32.56 -38.02 28.79
N GLN A 866 -32.92 -37.36 29.88
CA GLN A 866 -33.18 -35.91 29.93
C GLN A 866 -31.87 -35.10 29.77
N ALA A 867 -30.74 -35.59 30.33
CA ALA A 867 -29.43 -34.97 30.14
C ALA A 867 -28.97 -35.03 28.67
N ARG A 868 -29.25 -36.14 27.98
CA ARG A 868 -28.94 -36.28 26.53
C ARG A 868 -29.76 -35.31 25.66
N ILE A 869 -31.05 -35.15 25.97
CA ILE A 869 -31.95 -34.26 25.22
C ILE A 869 -31.53 -32.79 25.40
N LYS A 870 -31.15 -32.39 26.63
CA LYS A 870 -30.65 -31.01 26.89
C LYS A 870 -29.32 -30.72 26.24
N ALA A 871 -28.41 -31.69 26.17
CA ALA A 871 -27.12 -31.53 25.50
C ALA A 871 -27.27 -31.41 23.97
N GLN A 872 -28.19 -32.17 23.37
CA GLN A 872 -28.51 -32.08 21.96
C GLN A 872 -29.18 -30.72 21.58
N GLN A 873 -30.12 -30.27 22.41
CA GLN A 873 -30.82 -29.00 22.20
C GLN A 873 -29.86 -27.78 22.31
N ALA A 874 -28.92 -27.84 23.27
CA ALA A 874 -27.91 -26.79 23.40
C ALA A 874 -26.92 -26.74 22.19
N ALA A 875 -26.56 -27.92 21.65
CA ALA A 875 -25.72 -28.01 20.48
C ALA A 875 -26.41 -27.52 19.18
N GLU A 876 -27.73 -27.81 19.05
CA GLU A 876 -28.55 -27.33 17.94
C GLU A 876 -28.79 -25.80 17.98
N GLU A 877 -28.93 -25.26 19.20
CA GLU A 877 -29.20 -23.84 19.41
C GLU A 877 -27.96 -23.00 19.11
N VAL A 878 -26.76 -23.46 19.47
CA VAL A 878 -25.48 -22.85 19.10
C VAL A 878 -25.23 -22.91 17.59
N ALA A 879 -25.58 -24.08 16.98
CA ALA A 879 -25.46 -24.22 15.52
C ALA A 879 -26.51 -23.38 14.74
N ARG A 880 -27.65 -23.08 15.36
CA ARG A 880 -28.68 -22.20 14.79
C ARG A 880 -28.29 -20.72 14.88
N GLN A 881 -27.72 -20.33 16.02
CA GLN A 881 -27.26 -18.94 16.22
C GLN A 881 -26.06 -18.60 15.34
N SER A 882 -25.15 -19.56 15.08
CA SER A 882 -24.04 -19.34 14.14
C SER A 882 -24.51 -19.14 12.69
N ARG A 883 -25.46 -19.99 12.23
CA ARG A 883 -26.08 -19.89 10.91
C ARG A 883 -26.96 -18.64 10.73
N GLN A 884 -27.61 -18.19 11.81
CA GLN A 884 -28.38 -16.93 11.76
C GLN A 884 -27.48 -15.71 11.64
N ARG A 885 -26.33 -15.68 12.35
CA ARG A 885 -25.35 -14.61 12.23
C ARG A 885 -24.68 -14.57 10.86
N GLU A 886 -24.33 -15.72 10.30
CA GLU A 886 -23.81 -15.82 8.92
C GLU A 886 -24.85 -15.35 7.88
N ALA A 887 -26.13 -15.66 8.10
CA ALA A 887 -27.23 -15.21 7.23
C ALA A 887 -27.50 -13.70 7.37
N GLU A 888 -27.40 -13.14 8.58
CA GLU A 888 -27.52 -11.69 8.82
C GLU A 888 -26.34 -10.91 8.26
N GLU A 889 -25.13 -11.45 8.35
CA GLU A 889 -23.95 -10.84 7.70
C GLU A 889 -24.01 -10.92 6.17
N ALA A 890 -24.49 -12.03 5.62
CA ALA A 890 -24.74 -12.16 4.19
C ALA A 890 -25.84 -11.21 3.70
N ALA A 891 -26.92 -11.07 4.49
CA ALA A 891 -27.99 -10.11 4.21
C ALA A 891 -27.54 -8.64 4.33
N ARG A 892 -26.60 -8.36 5.23
CA ARG A 892 -26.02 -7.03 5.39
C ARG A 892 -25.07 -6.67 4.24
N ARG A 893 -24.31 -7.66 3.73
CA ARG A 893 -23.46 -7.49 2.53
C ARG A 893 -24.29 -7.27 1.26
N ALA A 894 -25.38 -8.03 1.11
CA ALA A 894 -26.31 -7.86 -0.01
C ALA A 894 -27.08 -6.51 0.02
N ARG A 895 -27.20 -5.90 1.23
CA ARG A 895 -27.85 -4.58 1.39
C ARG A 895 -26.94 -3.39 1.09
N ILE A 896 -25.62 -3.61 1.13
CA ILE A 896 -24.61 -2.60 0.82
C ILE A 896 -24.36 -2.53 -0.71
N GLU A 897 -24.66 -3.61 -1.44
CA GLU A 897 -24.47 -3.70 -2.89
C GLU A 897 -25.68 -3.25 -3.74
N ALA A 898 -26.78 -2.90 -3.08
CA ALA A 898 -28.04 -2.54 -3.74
C ALA A 898 -28.57 -1.15 -3.33
N GLU A 899 -27.73 -0.16 -3.37
CA GLU A 899 -28.21 1.22 -3.27
C GLU A 899 -27.80 2.03 -4.50
N PRO A 900 -28.71 2.28 -5.42
CA PRO A 900 -28.49 3.29 -6.44
C PRO A 900 -28.87 4.66 -5.89
N ALA A 901 -28.04 5.58 -6.27
CA ALA A 901 -28.06 7.00 -5.92
C ALA A 901 -29.37 7.75 -6.19
N PRO A 902 -29.55 8.86 -5.56
CA PRO A 902 -30.80 9.60 -5.52
C PRO A 902 -30.96 10.59 -6.65
N MET A 903 -32.16 10.87 -7.00
CA MET A 903 -32.56 12.18 -7.56
C MET A 903 -34.05 12.43 -7.38
N PRO A 904 -34.53 13.66 -7.53
CA PRO A 904 -35.15 14.44 -6.45
C PRO A 904 -36.63 14.80 -6.64
N ASP A 905 -37.14 15.39 -5.59
CA ASP A 905 -38.30 16.32 -5.53
C ASP A 905 -39.64 16.00 -6.22
N ALA A 906 -40.64 15.88 -5.38
CA ALA A 906 -41.82 16.72 -5.44
C ALA A 906 -42.74 16.51 -4.24
N GLN A 907 -43.11 17.60 -3.66
CA GLN A 907 -44.08 17.80 -2.58
C GLN A 907 -45.52 17.75 -3.13
N PRO A 908 -46.50 18.07 -2.31
CA PRO A 908 -47.27 17.19 -1.42
C PRO A 908 -48.78 17.22 -1.78
N LEU A 909 -49.56 16.35 -1.18
CA LEU A 909 -50.98 16.67 -0.94
C LEU A 909 -51.56 15.77 0.18
N ASP A 910 -52.06 16.48 1.11
CA ASP A 910 -52.86 16.23 2.28
C ASP A 910 -54.11 15.40 1.99
N ILE A 911 -54.58 14.59 2.91
CA ILE A 911 -55.94 14.46 3.40
C ILE A 911 -56.03 13.34 4.48
N SER A 912 -56.40 13.73 5.66
CA SER A 912 -56.82 12.94 6.80
C SER A 912 -58.32 12.59 6.73
N PRO A 913 -58.92 12.04 7.82
CA PRO A 913 -59.18 10.62 8.13
C PRO A 913 -60.73 10.32 8.00
N PRO A 914 -61.32 9.28 8.52
CA PRO A 914 -61.56 9.01 9.94
C PRO A 914 -61.79 7.54 10.38
N SER A 915 -61.51 7.28 11.68
CA SER A 915 -62.25 6.58 12.70
C SER A 915 -62.89 5.19 12.47
N GLY A 916 -62.66 4.31 13.45
CA GLY A 916 -63.56 3.23 13.72
C GLY A 916 -62.94 2.10 14.57
N ARG A 917 -63.20 2.19 15.84
CA ARG A 917 -63.13 1.07 16.82
C ARG A 917 -64.41 0.20 16.63
N PRO A 918 -64.54 -0.97 17.31
CA PRO A 918 -63.88 -1.36 18.53
C PRO A 918 -62.82 -2.45 18.43
#